data_f4c79e8264c15d26da53d384084cf726
#
_entry.id   f4c79e8264c15d26da53d384084cf726
#
_cell.length_a   1.000
_cell.length_b   1.000
_cell.length_c   1.000
_cell.angle_alpha   90.00
_cell.angle_beta   90.00
_cell.angle_gamma   90.00
#
_symmetry.space_group_name_H-M   'P 1'
#
loop_
_entity.id
_entity.type
_entity.pdbx_description
1 polymer ?
#
loop_
_entity_poly.entity_id
_entity_poly.type
_entity_poly.pdbx_seq_one_letter_code
_entity_poly.pdbx_strand_id
1 'polypeptide(L)'
;MKQILTTARRRTVLLAVLVLVAVLVLGGRLAQMQVLQHDRYASASQTTNTREIVHPATRGRILAADGTPFVRNIAHSTVTIDPQVMREQDDDGRSIVDAVAREVGADPETLWGRTRTCGSKDAPRPPRCNSGGAYQPITLAEEVDPAELLPLLERPEDYPGVSVDATAERGWPKPNDALASQTLGYLTRVSAQDMEGRDDLQPTGMIGRDGLEAFYDKELRGTTGVTKVAVSPAGKFLEEIEHTDAVAGLDIKTHLNPAVQKVAEDALAQVSQIAATNNEATDPEDKGRAKTGAALVMDVETGALVAAASLPGYNPEIWSGGVNSEQLETLVDEDEGVPLTNKLISSVYPPASTFKAISLPVAFSQGLDPDEEYSCPARVKVGDRYFRNFESKAHGDLTLQEIMEVSCDTAFYRWSFRTWRALGGINAKDVTDPYVELAKGFGLGSRTGVDLPHESAGRIPDREWKLAYWESLKEGYCERAETGYTEEEEPDAQRRAELEEGAQEFCLRGYQYRGGDAVNFSIGQGDVSTTPLQMAVVYAAIANGGNVIEPRVANEALDVSGEVQKKFSTTVRQRVGFDEESLRILREGLEGVVTRGTASWAFEDWDHERYPLAGKTGTAEVAGDQSTSWFVSYDAGKDSKYVTLVVLGDSGTGSEYAAPVARSLWNTMESEGLLEPKAADEPLSSQDAAADLKAAAERAEKAGAETVTVEDVTEESLVGPVDTEFQQADEPSDDPSDPSASDEARDPSGDASASGD
;
A
#
# COMPACT_ATOMS: atom_id res chain seq x y z
N MET A 1 -67.53 -10.83 -74.80
CA MET A 1 -67.84 -9.85 -73.77
C MET A 1 -67.99 -10.46 -72.35
N LYS A 2 -68.72 -11.60 -72.16
CA LYS A 2 -68.93 -12.21 -70.82
C LYS A 2 -67.60 -12.72 -70.15
N GLN A 3 -66.61 -13.20 -70.87
CA GLN A 3 -65.32 -13.71 -70.32
C GLN A 3 -64.42 -12.57 -69.86
N ILE A 4 -64.37 -11.40 -70.46
CA ILE A 4 -63.58 -10.25 -70.06
C ILE A 4 -64.11 -9.61 -68.77
N LEU A 5 -65.40 -9.57 -68.61
CA LEU A 5 -66.12 -9.06 -67.40
C LEU A 5 -65.88 -9.96 -66.18
N THR A 6 -65.81 -11.27 -66.35
CA THR A 6 -65.51 -12.23 -65.28
C THR A 6 -64.01 -12.18 -64.81
N THR A 7 -63.10 -11.88 -65.72
CA THR A 7 -61.67 -11.74 -65.41
C THR A 7 -61.40 -10.41 -64.69
N ALA A 8 -62.05 -9.34 -65.10
CA ALA A 8 -61.95 -8.03 -64.45
C ALA A 8 -62.51 -8.10 -63.02
N ARG A 9 -63.71 -8.71 -62.84
CA ARG A 9 -64.30 -8.91 -61.50
C ARG A 9 -63.47 -9.76 -60.58
N ARG A 10 -62.82 -10.81 -61.07
CA ARG A 10 -61.86 -11.63 -60.28
C ARG A 10 -60.64 -10.83 -59.83
N ARG A 11 -60.08 -10.01 -60.73
CA ARG A 11 -58.91 -9.16 -60.42
C ARG A 11 -59.29 -8.08 -59.39
N THR A 12 -60.46 -7.48 -59.49
CA THR A 12 -60.94 -6.50 -58.49
C THR A 12 -61.19 -7.14 -57.13
N VAL A 13 -61.76 -8.37 -57.08
CA VAL A 13 -61.93 -9.10 -55.85
C VAL A 13 -60.59 -9.50 -55.23
N LEU A 14 -59.64 -9.95 -56.05
CA LEU A 14 -58.27 -10.26 -55.57
C LEU A 14 -57.56 -9.06 -54.98
N LEU A 15 -57.66 -7.88 -55.68
CA LEU A 15 -57.13 -6.62 -55.15
C LEU A 15 -57.81 -6.18 -53.85
N ALA A 16 -59.15 -6.31 -53.79
CA ALA A 16 -59.90 -5.99 -52.56
C ALA A 16 -59.52 -6.90 -51.38
N VAL A 17 -59.31 -8.20 -51.64
CA VAL A 17 -58.82 -9.14 -50.63
C VAL A 17 -57.42 -8.83 -50.18
N LEU A 18 -56.53 -8.48 -51.10
CA LEU A 18 -55.17 -8.09 -50.81
C LEU A 18 -55.07 -6.81 -49.97
N VAL A 19 -55.89 -5.80 -50.29
CA VAL A 19 -56.05 -4.58 -49.51
C VAL A 19 -56.62 -4.89 -48.13
N LEU A 20 -57.63 -5.76 -48.04
CA LEU A 20 -58.19 -6.16 -46.73
C LEU A 20 -57.17 -6.88 -45.84
N VAL A 21 -56.40 -7.80 -46.41
CA VAL A 21 -55.31 -8.48 -45.70
C VAL A 21 -54.25 -7.49 -45.24
N ALA A 22 -53.84 -6.53 -46.10
CA ALA A 22 -52.92 -5.48 -45.72
C ALA A 22 -53.43 -4.62 -44.56
N VAL A 23 -54.73 -4.23 -44.58
CA VAL A 23 -55.36 -3.47 -43.49
C VAL A 23 -55.44 -4.30 -42.21
N LEU A 24 -55.72 -5.60 -42.30
CA LEU A 24 -55.75 -6.50 -41.12
C LEU A 24 -54.36 -6.69 -40.50
N VAL A 25 -53.31 -6.82 -41.35
CA VAL A 25 -51.93 -6.90 -40.89
C VAL A 25 -51.50 -5.60 -40.21
N LEU A 26 -51.79 -4.46 -40.80
CA LEU A 26 -51.47 -3.14 -40.21
C LEU A 26 -52.27 -2.91 -38.93
N GLY A 27 -53.55 -3.26 -38.91
CA GLY A 27 -54.42 -3.17 -37.71
C GLY A 27 -53.91 -4.11 -36.58
N GLY A 28 -53.56 -5.34 -36.94
CA GLY A 28 -52.96 -6.29 -36.01
C GLY A 28 -51.61 -5.82 -35.44
N ARG A 29 -50.76 -5.21 -36.29
CA ARG A 29 -49.50 -4.64 -35.83
C ARG A 29 -49.73 -3.41 -34.94
N LEU A 30 -50.68 -2.56 -35.26
CA LEU A 30 -51.07 -1.43 -34.45
C LEU A 30 -51.60 -1.87 -33.07
N ALA A 31 -52.47 -2.87 -33.06
CA ALA A 31 -53.00 -3.45 -31.82
C ALA A 31 -51.88 -4.09 -30.99
N GLN A 32 -50.93 -4.78 -31.63
CA GLN A 32 -49.75 -5.33 -30.95
C GLN A 32 -48.92 -4.22 -30.28
N MET A 33 -48.64 -3.11 -30.97
CA MET A 33 -47.88 -1.99 -30.43
C MET A 33 -48.63 -1.23 -29.34
N GLN A 34 -49.93 -1.01 -29.51
CA GLN A 34 -50.75 -0.16 -28.59
C GLN A 34 -51.30 -0.93 -27.39
N VAL A 35 -51.52 -2.25 -27.48
CA VAL A 35 -52.13 -3.04 -26.41
C VAL A 35 -51.13 -4.01 -25.78
N LEU A 36 -50.43 -4.83 -26.57
CA LEU A 36 -49.54 -5.85 -26.05
C LEU A 36 -48.13 -5.32 -25.69
N GLN A 37 -47.73 -4.27 -26.33
CA GLN A 37 -46.37 -3.66 -26.11
C GLN A 37 -46.49 -2.19 -25.66
N HIS A 38 -47.66 -1.81 -25.12
CA HIS A 38 -47.94 -0.43 -24.68
C HIS A 38 -46.87 0.07 -23.73
N ASP A 39 -46.59 -0.67 -22.65
CA ASP A 39 -45.63 -0.25 -21.61
C ASP A 39 -44.21 -0.08 -22.16
N ARG A 40 -43.81 -0.95 -23.11
CA ARG A 40 -42.50 -0.84 -23.76
C ARG A 40 -42.38 0.38 -24.66
N TYR A 41 -43.40 0.71 -25.42
CA TYR A 41 -43.38 1.88 -26.29
C TYR A 41 -43.70 3.20 -25.54
N ALA A 42 -44.47 3.13 -24.47
CA ALA A 42 -44.71 4.26 -23.58
C ALA A 42 -43.42 4.63 -22.82
N SER A 43 -42.72 3.66 -22.24
CA SER A 43 -41.44 3.91 -21.59
C SER A 43 -40.35 4.37 -22.59
N ALA A 44 -40.28 3.78 -23.79
CA ALA A 44 -39.36 4.24 -24.81
C ALA A 44 -39.69 5.70 -25.29
N SER A 45 -40.95 6.06 -25.37
CA SER A 45 -41.40 7.44 -25.70
C SER A 45 -41.05 8.42 -24.58
N GLN A 46 -41.23 8.02 -23.32
CA GLN A 46 -40.82 8.83 -22.16
C GLN A 46 -39.32 9.05 -22.15
N THR A 47 -38.52 7.97 -22.32
CA THR A 47 -37.05 8.02 -22.36
C THR A 47 -36.53 8.90 -23.52
N THR A 48 -37.28 8.99 -24.63
CA THR A 48 -36.86 9.80 -25.78
C THR A 48 -37.14 11.30 -25.56
N ASN A 49 -38.10 11.63 -24.71
CA ASN A 49 -38.53 13.00 -24.46
C ASN A 49 -38.10 13.55 -23.09
N THR A 50 -37.32 12.77 -22.32
CA THR A 50 -36.80 13.20 -21.03
C THR A 50 -35.29 13.25 -21.08
N ARG A 51 -34.68 14.15 -20.30
CA ARG A 51 -33.26 14.27 -20.06
C ARG A 51 -32.99 14.42 -18.57
N GLU A 52 -31.85 13.95 -18.14
CA GLU A 52 -31.38 14.09 -16.76
C GLU A 52 -30.28 15.15 -16.70
N ILE A 53 -30.45 16.10 -15.80
CA ILE A 53 -29.43 17.07 -15.41
C ILE A 53 -28.91 16.60 -14.07
N VAL A 54 -27.63 16.29 -14.03
CA VAL A 54 -26.94 15.75 -12.84
C VAL A 54 -26.39 16.90 -12.01
N HIS A 55 -26.70 16.89 -10.71
CA HIS A 55 -26.15 17.82 -9.72
C HIS A 55 -25.12 17.06 -8.87
N PRO A 56 -23.82 17.34 -9.01
CA PRO A 56 -22.78 16.65 -8.23
C PRO A 56 -23.00 16.85 -6.72
N ALA A 57 -22.83 15.79 -5.94
CA ALA A 57 -22.77 15.89 -4.49
C ALA A 57 -21.44 16.49 -4.05
N THR A 58 -21.46 17.22 -2.94
CA THR A 58 -20.23 17.67 -2.29
C THR A 58 -19.54 16.45 -1.68
N ARG A 59 -18.28 16.20 -2.08
CA ARG A 59 -17.49 15.09 -1.56
C ARG A 59 -17.10 15.35 -0.11
N GLY A 60 -17.16 14.34 0.77
CA GLY A 60 -16.74 14.43 2.16
C GLY A 60 -15.26 14.77 2.31
N ARG A 61 -14.88 15.34 3.43
CA ARG A 61 -13.49 15.69 3.77
C ARG A 61 -12.74 14.47 4.33
N ILE A 62 -11.40 14.52 4.31
CA ILE A 62 -10.57 13.59 5.08
C ILE A 62 -9.91 14.40 6.20
N LEU A 63 -10.19 14.01 7.44
CA LEU A 63 -9.82 14.76 8.64
C LEU A 63 -8.77 13.98 9.44
N ALA A 64 -7.85 14.70 10.04
CA ALA A 64 -6.91 14.17 11.01
C ALA A 64 -7.61 13.77 12.33
N ALA A 65 -6.87 13.16 13.24
CA ALA A 65 -7.36 12.76 14.54
C ALA A 65 -7.88 13.95 15.38
N ASP A 66 -7.26 15.11 15.25
CA ASP A 66 -7.67 16.36 15.91
C ASP A 66 -8.82 17.09 15.20
N GLY A 67 -9.28 16.58 14.05
CA GLY A 67 -10.35 17.17 13.23
C GLY A 67 -9.87 18.22 12.23
N THR A 68 -8.59 18.53 12.16
CA THR A 68 -8.04 19.38 11.09
C THR A 68 -8.10 18.66 9.75
N PRO A 69 -8.38 19.34 8.63
CA PRO A 69 -8.47 18.67 7.35
C PRO A 69 -7.09 18.38 6.74
N PHE A 70 -6.86 17.13 6.33
CA PHE A 70 -5.83 16.79 5.35
C PHE A 70 -6.30 17.12 3.94
N VAL A 71 -7.57 16.80 3.66
CA VAL A 71 -8.18 17.02 2.35
C VAL A 71 -9.55 17.64 2.54
N ARG A 72 -9.84 18.71 1.79
CA ARG A 72 -11.14 19.39 1.80
C ARG A 72 -11.55 19.81 0.39
N ASN A 73 -12.78 20.26 0.26
CA ASN A 73 -13.21 20.92 -0.96
C ASN A 73 -12.88 22.42 -0.87
N ILE A 74 -12.25 22.93 -1.91
CA ILE A 74 -11.96 24.36 -2.09
C ILE A 74 -12.95 24.86 -3.14
N ALA A 75 -13.70 25.89 -2.82
CA ALA A 75 -14.62 26.48 -3.76
C ALA A 75 -13.86 27.32 -4.77
N HIS A 76 -13.97 26.98 -6.04
CA HIS A 76 -13.44 27.75 -7.15
C HIS A 76 -14.59 28.30 -7.99
N SER A 77 -14.37 29.45 -8.56
CA SER A 77 -15.32 30.03 -9.51
C SER A 77 -15.12 29.39 -10.88
N THR A 78 -16.17 28.82 -11.39
CA THR A 78 -16.20 28.13 -12.67
C THR A 78 -17.12 28.85 -13.63
N VAL A 79 -16.64 29.12 -14.84
CA VAL A 79 -17.47 29.68 -15.92
C VAL A 79 -17.98 28.52 -16.77
N THR A 80 -19.30 28.40 -16.86
CA THR A 80 -19.99 27.39 -17.67
C THR A 80 -20.79 28.03 -18.79
N ILE A 81 -21.11 27.26 -19.85
CA ILE A 81 -21.98 27.69 -20.93
C ILE A 81 -23.05 26.63 -21.23
N ASP A 82 -24.27 27.05 -21.42
CA ASP A 82 -25.39 26.18 -21.83
C ASP A 82 -25.20 25.77 -23.31
N PRO A 83 -25.01 24.49 -23.61
CA PRO A 83 -24.84 24.01 -24.98
C PRO A 83 -26.07 24.19 -25.85
N GLN A 84 -27.26 24.43 -25.27
CA GLN A 84 -28.46 24.71 -26.06
C GLN A 84 -28.47 26.14 -26.55
N VAL A 85 -28.15 27.10 -25.67
CA VAL A 85 -28.02 28.50 -26.03
C VAL A 85 -26.93 28.70 -27.07
N MET A 86 -25.81 27.96 -26.96
CA MET A 86 -24.76 27.95 -27.99
C MET A 86 -25.26 27.54 -29.36
N ARG A 87 -26.04 26.44 -29.44
CA ARG A 87 -26.58 25.91 -30.70
C ARG A 87 -27.66 26.82 -31.35
N GLU A 88 -28.27 27.71 -30.58
CA GLU A 88 -29.21 28.68 -31.07
C GLU A 88 -28.53 29.91 -31.74
N GLN A 89 -27.18 30.06 -31.57
CA GLN A 89 -26.43 31.12 -32.20
C GLN A 89 -26.03 30.76 -33.64
N ASP A 90 -25.91 31.75 -34.49
CA ASP A 90 -25.57 31.60 -35.93
C ASP A 90 -24.16 30.97 -36.15
N ASP A 91 -23.26 31.14 -35.17
CA ASP A 91 -21.85 30.66 -35.19
C ASP A 91 -21.62 29.50 -34.21
N ASP A 92 -22.65 28.77 -33.81
CA ASP A 92 -22.61 27.73 -32.79
C ASP A 92 -22.02 28.24 -31.45
N GLY A 93 -22.15 29.53 -31.12
CA GLY A 93 -21.68 30.16 -29.89
C GLY A 93 -20.21 30.51 -29.87
N ARG A 94 -19.51 30.44 -31.00
CA ARG A 94 -18.07 30.75 -31.07
C ARG A 94 -17.77 32.17 -30.58
N SER A 95 -18.55 33.17 -30.97
CA SER A 95 -18.36 34.55 -30.53
C SER A 95 -18.49 34.73 -29.01
N ILE A 96 -19.41 33.96 -28.38
CA ILE A 96 -19.57 33.96 -26.91
C ILE A 96 -18.33 33.38 -26.25
N VAL A 97 -17.84 32.24 -26.72
CA VAL A 97 -16.64 31.60 -26.17
C VAL A 97 -15.41 32.51 -26.33
N ASP A 98 -15.25 33.16 -27.49
CA ASP A 98 -14.15 34.10 -27.72
C ASP A 98 -14.26 35.35 -26.83
N ALA A 99 -15.49 35.79 -26.49
CA ALA A 99 -15.70 36.88 -25.57
C ALA A 99 -15.36 36.47 -24.13
N VAL A 100 -15.82 35.31 -23.68
CA VAL A 100 -15.44 34.75 -22.34
C VAL A 100 -13.94 34.58 -22.24
N ALA A 101 -13.28 34.04 -23.27
CA ALA A 101 -11.83 33.83 -23.27
C ALA A 101 -11.05 35.14 -23.05
N ARG A 102 -11.53 36.25 -23.59
CA ARG A 102 -10.91 37.58 -23.37
C ARG A 102 -11.08 38.09 -21.95
N GLU A 103 -12.23 37.85 -21.30
CA GLU A 103 -12.50 38.31 -19.95
C GLU A 103 -11.67 37.50 -18.92
N VAL A 104 -11.60 36.17 -19.12
CA VAL A 104 -10.87 35.26 -18.20
C VAL A 104 -9.40 35.06 -18.58
N GLY A 105 -8.87 35.86 -19.52
CA GLY A 105 -7.45 35.80 -19.93
C GLY A 105 -6.99 34.45 -20.52
N ALA A 106 -7.93 33.63 -21.07
CA ALA A 106 -7.64 32.31 -21.57
C ALA A 106 -7.48 32.27 -23.10
N ASP A 107 -6.83 31.24 -23.64
CA ASP A 107 -6.72 31.02 -25.09
C ASP A 107 -8.08 30.60 -25.68
N PRO A 108 -8.61 31.37 -26.67
CA PRO A 108 -9.92 31.09 -27.29
C PRO A 108 -10.04 29.69 -27.91
N GLU A 109 -8.96 29.17 -28.50
CA GLU A 109 -8.98 27.84 -29.12
C GLU A 109 -9.04 26.73 -28.08
N THR A 110 -8.44 26.93 -26.93
CA THR A 110 -8.52 26.00 -25.81
C THR A 110 -9.93 25.94 -25.25
N LEU A 111 -10.57 27.09 -25.01
CA LEU A 111 -11.97 27.14 -24.53
C LEU A 111 -12.92 26.56 -25.55
N TRP A 112 -12.74 26.88 -26.83
CA TRP A 112 -13.53 26.30 -27.91
C TRP A 112 -13.40 24.79 -28.00
N GLY A 113 -12.17 24.25 -27.81
CA GLY A 113 -11.93 22.82 -27.74
C GLY A 113 -12.76 22.13 -26.68
N ARG A 114 -12.92 22.76 -25.50
CA ARG A 114 -13.77 22.25 -24.39
C ARG A 114 -15.24 22.11 -24.75
N THR A 115 -15.73 22.87 -25.71
CA THR A 115 -17.14 22.76 -26.18
C THR A 115 -17.39 21.59 -27.12
N ARG A 116 -16.32 20.99 -27.68
CA ARG A 116 -16.42 19.89 -28.61
C ARG A 116 -16.61 18.56 -27.91
N THR A 117 -17.62 17.78 -28.35
CA THR A 117 -17.90 16.46 -27.78
C THR A 117 -16.72 15.52 -28.01
N CYS A 118 -16.25 14.87 -26.95
CA CYS A 118 -15.14 13.90 -27.02
C CYS A 118 -15.41 12.82 -28.08
N GLY A 119 -14.39 12.51 -28.88
CA GLY A 119 -14.51 11.56 -30.00
C GLY A 119 -15.07 12.14 -31.31
N SER A 120 -15.52 13.40 -31.34
CA SER A 120 -15.87 14.06 -32.61
C SER A 120 -14.61 14.41 -33.40
N LYS A 121 -14.75 14.62 -34.74
CA LYS A 121 -13.62 14.78 -35.69
C LYS A 121 -12.65 15.90 -35.32
N ASP A 122 -13.16 16.99 -34.73
CA ASP A 122 -12.37 18.19 -34.41
C ASP A 122 -12.22 18.41 -32.88
N ALA A 123 -12.50 17.40 -32.07
CA ALA A 123 -12.35 17.47 -30.62
C ALA A 123 -10.89 17.20 -30.19
N PRO A 124 -10.37 17.95 -29.22
CA PRO A 124 -9.13 17.60 -28.58
C PRO A 124 -9.26 16.27 -27.81
N ARG A 125 -8.15 15.72 -27.34
CA ARG A 125 -8.20 14.53 -26.50
C ARG A 125 -8.72 14.86 -25.09
N PRO A 126 -9.44 13.93 -24.43
CA PRO A 126 -9.79 14.11 -23.02
C PRO A 126 -8.54 14.46 -22.17
N PRO A 127 -8.67 15.31 -21.17
CA PRO A 127 -9.88 15.94 -20.62
C PRO A 127 -10.29 17.28 -21.30
N ARG A 128 -9.64 17.67 -22.40
CA ARG A 128 -9.83 18.98 -23.06
C ARG A 128 -11.05 19.06 -23.98
N CYS A 129 -11.89 18.03 -24.00
CA CYS A 129 -13.15 17.96 -24.75
C CYS A 129 -14.32 17.76 -23.80
N ASN A 130 -15.56 18.02 -24.29
CA ASN A 130 -16.79 17.80 -23.54
C ASN A 130 -17.17 16.31 -23.51
N SER A 131 -17.13 15.69 -22.34
CA SER A 131 -17.62 14.33 -22.09
C SER A 131 -19.08 14.31 -21.57
N GLY A 132 -19.66 15.46 -21.27
CA GLY A 132 -21.02 15.61 -20.76
C GLY A 132 -22.10 15.39 -21.82
N GLY A 133 -23.34 15.23 -21.34
CA GLY A 133 -24.53 15.12 -22.17
C GLY A 133 -24.88 16.45 -22.90
N ALA A 134 -25.68 16.34 -23.96
CA ALA A 134 -26.08 17.49 -24.81
C ALA A 134 -26.83 18.62 -24.08
N TYR A 135 -27.22 18.38 -22.82
CA TYR A 135 -27.98 19.34 -21.98
C TYR A 135 -27.23 19.73 -20.70
N GLN A 136 -26.07 19.15 -20.49
CA GLN A 136 -25.24 19.45 -19.36
C GLN A 136 -24.44 20.75 -19.65
N PRO A 137 -24.40 21.73 -18.74
CA PRO A 137 -23.56 22.90 -18.89
C PRO A 137 -22.10 22.48 -19.15
N ILE A 138 -21.44 23.17 -20.08
CA ILE A 138 -20.05 22.90 -20.44
C ILE A 138 -19.14 23.84 -19.67
N THR A 139 -18.18 23.31 -18.94
CA THR A 139 -17.17 24.09 -18.24
C THR A 139 -16.19 24.71 -19.26
N LEU A 140 -16.14 26.03 -19.33
CA LEU A 140 -15.21 26.80 -20.17
C LEU A 140 -13.90 27.10 -19.43
N ALA A 141 -13.99 27.65 -18.19
CA ALA A 141 -12.85 28.01 -17.38
C ALA A 141 -13.10 27.63 -15.90
N GLU A 142 -12.06 27.21 -15.23
CA GLU A 142 -12.01 26.85 -13.80
C GLU A 142 -11.01 27.76 -13.10
N GLU A 143 -11.12 27.95 -11.78
CA GLU A 143 -10.21 28.77 -10.95
C GLU A 143 -10.05 30.23 -11.42
N VAL A 144 -11.11 30.81 -11.94
CA VAL A 144 -11.07 32.18 -12.46
C VAL A 144 -11.03 33.17 -11.29
N ASP A 145 -10.14 34.17 -11.38
CA ASP A 145 -10.07 35.26 -10.39
C ASP A 145 -11.43 35.98 -10.30
N PRO A 146 -11.97 36.19 -9.10
CA PRO A 146 -13.23 36.93 -8.93
C PRO A 146 -13.28 38.29 -9.63
N ALA A 147 -12.14 38.95 -9.80
CA ALA A 147 -12.06 40.22 -10.52
C ALA A 147 -12.34 40.07 -12.03
N GLU A 148 -11.92 38.95 -12.62
CA GLU A 148 -12.14 38.64 -14.04
C GLU A 148 -13.58 38.19 -14.33
N LEU A 149 -14.33 37.77 -13.29
CA LEU A 149 -15.71 37.36 -13.38
C LEU A 149 -16.71 38.52 -13.36
N LEU A 150 -16.30 39.68 -12.86
CA LEU A 150 -17.18 40.83 -12.74
C LEU A 150 -17.91 41.21 -14.04
N PRO A 151 -17.22 41.26 -15.22
CA PRO A 151 -17.91 41.58 -16.48
C PRO A 151 -18.98 40.57 -16.86
N LEU A 152 -18.76 39.28 -16.58
CA LEU A 152 -19.71 38.19 -16.86
C LEU A 152 -20.94 38.27 -15.95
N LEU A 153 -20.75 38.71 -14.70
CA LEU A 153 -21.84 38.87 -13.71
C LEU A 153 -22.61 40.14 -13.86
N GLU A 154 -21.95 41.23 -14.24
CA GLU A 154 -22.58 42.56 -14.36
C GLU A 154 -23.34 42.76 -15.67
N ARG A 155 -22.96 42.04 -16.74
CA ARG A 155 -23.54 42.16 -18.08
C ARG A 155 -23.89 40.81 -18.69
N PRO A 156 -24.78 40.02 -18.04
CA PRO A 156 -25.13 38.68 -18.51
C PRO A 156 -25.78 38.68 -19.90
N GLU A 157 -26.34 39.81 -20.33
CA GLU A 157 -26.90 39.99 -21.68
C GLU A 157 -25.88 39.96 -22.80
N ASP A 158 -24.61 40.29 -22.50
CA ASP A 158 -23.49 40.24 -23.46
C ASP A 158 -22.93 38.81 -23.61
N TYR A 159 -23.30 37.91 -22.69
CA TYR A 159 -22.79 36.52 -22.60
C TYR A 159 -23.96 35.52 -22.49
N PRO A 160 -24.85 35.41 -23.49
CA PRO A 160 -26.02 34.55 -23.41
C PRO A 160 -25.65 33.10 -23.18
N GLY A 161 -26.27 32.46 -22.18
CA GLY A 161 -26.03 31.08 -21.80
C GLY A 161 -24.79 30.85 -20.94
N VAL A 162 -24.03 31.90 -20.64
CA VAL A 162 -22.88 31.80 -19.70
C VAL A 162 -23.36 31.94 -18.28
N SER A 163 -22.90 31.06 -17.41
CA SER A 163 -23.12 31.08 -15.95
C SER A 163 -21.81 31.06 -15.22
N VAL A 164 -21.76 31.71 -14.08
CA VAL A 164 -20.67 31.64 -13.13
C VAL A 164 -21.14 30.85 -11.92
N ASP A 165 -20.59 29.68 -11.73
CA ASP A 165 -20.94 28.77 -10.66
C ASP A 165 -19.78 28.60 -9.69
N ALA A 166 -20.08 28.30 -8.43
CA ALA A 166 -19.07 27.82 -7.48
C ALA A 166 -18.99 26.31 -7.56
N THR A 167 -17.88 25.80 -8.06
CA THR A 167 -17.57 24.36 -8.03
C THR A 167 -16.63 24.06 -6.90
N ALA A 168 -16.74 22.86 -6.36
CA ALA A 168 -15.84 22.38 -5.31
C ALA A 168 -14.77 21.49 -5.92
N GLU A 169 -13.52 21.91 -5.81
CA GLU A 169 -12.36 21.13 -6.20
C GLU A 169 -11.67 20.54 -4.97
N ARG A 170 -11.00 19.40 -5.16
CA ARG A 170 -10.24 18.75 -4.11
C ARG A 170 -8.97 19.52 -3.83
N GLY A 171 -8.69 19.84 -2.57
CA GLY A 171 -7.51 20.59 -2.18
C GLY A 171 -6.92 20.13 -0.85
N TRP A 172 -5.65 20.41 -0.69
CA TRP A 172 -4.82 20.04 0.45
C TRP A 172 -4.40 21.29 1.21
N PRO A 173 -5.12 21.64 2.29
CA PRO A 173 -4.89 22.91 3.01
C PRO A 173 -3.66 22.85 3.90
N LYS A 174 -2.91 23.97 3.96
CA LYS A 174 -1.87 24.15 4.95
C LYS A 174 -2.43 24.14 6.38
N PRO A 175 -1.66 23.66 7.39
CA PRO A 175 -0.25 23.24 7.31
C PRO A 175 -0.05 21.78 6.89
N ASN A 176 -1.13 21.01 6.63
CA ASN A 176 -1.09 19.56 6.36
C ASN A 176 -0.98 19.26 4.86
N ASP A 177 -0.67 20.27 4.05
CA ASP A 177 -0.47 20.11 2.61
C ASP A 177 0.66 19.13 2.33
N ALA A 178 0.39 18.20 1.41
CA ALA A 178 1.29 17.11 1.00
C ALA A 178 1.58 16.00 2.01
N LEU A 179 1.06 16.04 3.23
CA LEU A 179 1.22 14.95 4.19
C LEU A 179 0.40 13.72 3.80
N ALA A 180 0.94 12.54 4.08
CA ALA A 180 0.31 11.24 3.89
C ALA A 180 -0.23 10.98 2.46
N SER A 181 0.43 11.53 1.43
CA SER A 181 -0.08 11.55 0.05
C SER A 181 -0.53 10.19 -0.47
N GLN A 182 0.26 9.12 -0.27
CA GLN A 182 -0.09 7.76 -0.69
C GLN A 182 -1.23 7.16 0.15
N THR A 183 -1.27 7.49 1.45
CA THR A 183 -2.31 7.00 2.36
C THR A 183 -3.66 7.69 2.10
N LEU A 184 -3.65 8.99 1.84
CA LEU A 184 -4.87 9.74 1.49
C LEU A 184 -5.37 9.37 0.09
N GLY A 185 -4.44 9.23 -0.86
CA GLY A 185 -4.77 8.90 -2.24
C GLY A 185 -5.18 10.09 -3.09
N TYR A 186 -5.76 9.81 -4.25
CA TYR A 186 -6.12 10.83 -5.25
C TYR A 186 -7.38 10.47 -6.04
N LEU A 187 -7.89 11.47 -6.76
CA LEU A 187 -9.07 11.35 -7.62
C LEU A 187 -8.69 11.44 -9.09
N THR A 188 -9.47 10.74 -9.93
CA THR A 188 -9.49 10.97 -11.38
C THR A 188 -10.92 11.08 -11.88
N ARG A 189 -11.09 11.54 -13.12
CA ARG A 189 -12.40 11.48 -13.79
C ARG A 189 -12.82 10.03 -14.02
N VAL A 190 -14.12 9.78 -13.91
CA VAL A 190 -14.73 8.48 -14.20
C VAL A 190 -14.47 8.13 -15.67
N SER A 191 -13.94 6.94 -15.92
CA SER A 191 -13.74 6.38 -17.25
C SER A 191 -14.95 5.52 -17.70
N ALA A 192 -15.02 5.20 -18.98
CA ALA A 192 -16.04 4.29 -19.50
C ALA A 192 -15.94 2.90 -18.87
N GLN A 193 -14.72 2.46 -18.55
CA GLN A 193 -14.47 1.18 -17.87
C GLN A 193 -14.99 1.17 -16.43
N ASP A 194 -14.86 2.29 -15.71
CA ASP A 194 -15.39 2.42 -14.35
C ASP A 194 -16.93 2.29 -14.29
N MET A 195 -17.60 2.70 -15.35
CA MET A 195 -19.07 2.65 -15.46
C MET A 195 -19.61 1.25 -15.81
N GLU A 196 -18.74 0.30 -16.19
CA GLU A 196 -19.18 -1.06 -16.50
C GLU A 196 -19.74 -1.76 -15.25
N GLY A 197 -21.08 -1.96 -15.25
CA GLY A 197 -21.79 -2.59 -14.13
C GLY A 197 -21.98 -1.69 -12.90
N ARG A 198 -21.76 -0.36 -13.05
CA ARG A 198 -21.92 0.62 -11.97
C ARG A 198 -22.87 1.76 -12.37
N ASP A 199 -24.11 1.66 -11.93
CA ASP A 199 -25.15 2.68 -12.18
C ASP A 199 -25.05 3.90 -11.25
N ASP A 200 -24.19 3.81 -10.22
CA ASP A 200 -23.96 4.85 -9.21
C ASP A 200 -22.92 5.92 -9.65
N LEU A 201 -22.25 5.69 -10.78
CA LEU A 201 -21.27 6.60 -11.34
C LEU A 201 -21.84 7.47 -12.46
N GLN A 202 -21.31 8.68 -12.58
CA GLN A 202 -21.66 9.61 -13.64
C GLN A 202 -20.46 9.87 -14.55
N PRO A 203 -20.65 10.02 -15.88
CA PRO A 203 -19.55 10.23 -16.82
C PRO A 203 -18.69 11.47 -16.56
N THR A 204 -19.28 12.47 -15.89
CA THR A 204 -18.62 13.73 -15.52
C THR A 204 -18.11 13.74 -14.07
N GLY A 205 -18.31 12.62 -13.34
CA GLY A 205 -17.95 12.48 -11.93
C GLY A 205 -16.45 12.25 -11.72
N MET A 206 -16.05 12.36 -10.46
CA MET A 206 -14.73 11.99 -9.97
C MET A 206 -14.82 10.70 -9.14
N ILE A 207 -13.77 9.88 -9.20
CA ILE A 207 -13.68 8.62 -8.46
C ILE A 207 -12.32 8.51 -7.78
N GLY A 208 -12.28 7.94 -6.57
CA GLY A 208 -11.04 7.63 -5.87
C GLY A 208 -10.25 6.51 -6.57
N ARG A 209 -8.95 6.69 -6.73
CA ARG A 209 -8.06 5.71 -7.40
C ARG A 209 -7.15 4.98 -6.46
N ASP A 210 -6.74 5.65 -5.39
CA ASP A 210 -5.83 5.06 -4.40
C ASP A 210 -6.12 5.62 -3.01
N GLY A 211 -5.48 5.04 -2.00
CA GLY A 211 -5.58 5.46 -0.61
C GLY A 211 -7.00 5.43 -0.05
N LEU A 212 -7.25 6.29 0.93
CA LEU A 212 -8.57 6.46 1.55
C LEU A 212 -9.61 6.98 0.55
N GLU A 213 -9.20 7.80 -0.43
CA GLU A 213 -10.08 8.29 -1.48
C GLU A 213 -10.70 7.15 -2.29
N ALA A 214 -9.96 6.06 -2.54
CA ALA A 214 -10.45 4.89 -3.24
C ALA A 214 -11.23 3.95 -2.30
N PHE A 215 -10.66 3.64 -1.12
CA PHE A 215 -11.25 2.67 -0.22
C PHE A 215 -12.62 3.11 0.30
N TYR A 216 -12.77 4.40 0.62
CA TYR A 216 -14.00 5.02 1.10
C TYR A 216 -14.71 5.86 0.04
N ASP A 217 -14.46 5.59 -1.27
CA ASP A 217 -15.05 6.40 -2.35
C ASP A 217 -16.57 6.53 -2.26
N LYS A 218 -17.25 5.45 -1.88
CA LYS A 218 -18.72 5.45 -1.77
C LYS A 218 -19.22 6.37 -0.66
N GLU A 219 -18.59 6.32 0.50
CA GLU A 219 -18.91 7.17 1.65
C GLU A 219 -18.55 8.64 1.36
N LEU A 220 -17.36 8.88 0.80
CA LEU A 220 -16.87 10.22 0.49
C LEU A 220 -17.63 10.90 -0.64
N ARG A 221 -18.00 10.17 -1.70
CA ARG A 221 -18.61 10.73 -2.92
C ARG A 221 -20.02 11.23 -2.70
N GLY A 222 -20.77 10.66 -1.76
CA GLY A 222 -22.17 10.97 -1.54
C GLY A 222 -23.07 10.48 -2.68
N THR A 223 -24.26 11.05 -2.78
CA THR A 223 -25.24 10.69 -3.79
C THR A 223 -25.59 11.93 -4.64
N THR A 224 -25.40 11.81 -5.95
CA THR A 224 -25.72 12.88 -6.90
C THR A 224 -27.22 13.19 -6.92
N GLY A 225 -27.54 14.46 -7.01
CA GLY A 225 -28.92 14.91 -7.32
C GLY A 225 -29.21 14.78 -8.81
N VAL A 226 -30.49 14.63 -9.15
CA VAL A 226 -30.93 14.50 -10.54
C VAL A 226 -32.21 15.32 -10.75
N THR A 227 -32.17 16.19 -11.76
CA THR A 227 -33.38 16.84 -12.27
C THR A 227 -33.76 16.22 -13.60
N LYS A 228 -34.91 15.56 -13.66
CA LYS A 228 -35.48 15.05 -14.90
C LYS A 228 -36.32 16.13 -15.58
N VAL A 229 -36.00 16.47 -16.80
CA VAL A 229 -36.65 17.49 -17.59
C VAL A 229 -37.31 16.90 -18.84
N ALA A 230 -38.50 17.37 -19.17
CA ALA A 230 -39.14 17.09 -20.45
C ALA A 230 -38.52 17.99 -21.53
N VAL A 231 -38.19 17.38 -22.68
CA VAL A 231 -37.68 18.12 -23.84
C VAL A 231 -38.53 17.86 -25.08
N SER A 232 -38.67 18.88 -25.92
CA SER A 232 -39.35 18.74 -27.22
C SER A 232 -38.52 17.84 -28.15
N PRO A 233 -39.06 17.33 -29.27
CA PRO A 233 -38.33 16.61 -30.29
C PRO A 233 -37.14 17.41 -30.89
N ALA A 234 -37.21 18.76 -30.80
CA ALA A 234 -36.11 19.64 -31.20
C ALA A 234 -35.09 19.90 -30.07
N GLY A 235 -35.27 19.24 -28.91
CA GLY A 235 -34.37 19.35 -27.78
C GLY A 235 -34.60 20.58 -26.88
N LYS A 236 -35.69 21.29 -27.03
CA LYS A 236 -35.99 22.47 -26.21
C LYS A 236 -36.60 22.04 -24.86
N PHE A 237 -36.16 22.64 -23.76
CA PHE A 237 -36.74 22.47 -22.40
C PHE A 237 -38.26 22.81 -22.42
N LEU A 238 -39.04 21.96 -21.82
CA LEU A 238 -40.47 22.13 -21.68
C LEU A 238 -40.89 22.35 -20.22
N GLU A 239 -40.55 21.41 -19.36
CA GLU A 239 -40.86 21.47 -17.93
C GLU A 239 -39.98 20.54 -17.12
N GLU A 240 -39.85 20.79 -15.85
CA GLU A 240 -39.25 19.88 -14.86
C GLU A 240 -40.24 18.82 -14.46
N ILE A 241 -39.85 17.52 -14.54
CA ILE A 241 -40.72 16.39 -14.21
C ILE A 241 -40.48 15.94 -12.78
N GLU A 242 -39.22 15.85 -12.38
CA GLU A 242 -38.79 15.30 -11.10
C GLU A 242 -37.46 15.96 -10.68
N HIS A 243 -37.35 16.26 -9.39
CA HIS A 243 -36.13 16.76 -8.79
C HIS A 243 -35.77 15.92 -7.57
N THR A 244 -34.50 15.50 -7.50
CA THR A 244 -33.93 14.83 -6.34
C THR A 244 -32.68 15.60 -5.93
N ASP A 245 -32.64 16.06 -4.69
CA ASP A 245 -31.50 16.80 -4.15
C ASP A 245 -30.26 15.91 -4.05
N ALA A 246 -29.06 16.52 -4.22
CA ALA A 246 -27.79 15.87 -3.95
C ALA A 246 -27.61 15.69 -2.44
N VAL A 247 -27.11 14.53 -2.03
CA VAL A 247 -26.72 14.24 -0.64
C VAL A 247 -25.21 14.26 -0.54
N ALA A 248 -24.68 15.16 0.28
CA ALA A 248 -23.24 15.26 0.51
C ALA A 248 -22.65 13.96 1.04
N GLY A 249 -21.40 13.69 0.68
CA GLY A 249 -20.64 12.56 1.21
C GLY A 249 -20.29 12.75 2.68
N LEU A 250 -19.94 11.65 3.33
CA LEU A 250 -19.48 11.63 4.71
C LEU A 250 -18.02 12.06 4.80
N ASP A 251 -17.68 12.83 5.82
CA ASP A 251 -16.30 13.09 6.19
C ASP A 251 -15.68 11.85 6.82
N ILE A 252 -14.48 11.48 6.42
CA ILE A 252 -13.71 10.40 7.03
C ILE A 252 -12.72 11.02 8.02
N LYS A 253 -12.95 10.81 9.30
CA LYS A 253 -12.00 11.18 10.35
C LYS A 253 -11.04 10.02 10.55
N THR A 254 -9.73 10.31 10.46
CA THR A 254 -8.65 9.33 10.59
C THR A 254 -8.09 9.28 12.01
N HIS A 255 -7.23 8.29 12.27
CA HIS A 255 -6.38 8.21 13.46
C HIS A 255 -5.05 8.98 13.29
N LEU A 256 -4.72 9.44 12.07
CA LEU A 256 -3.46 10.13 11.79
C LEU A 256 -3.33 11.41 12.61
N ASN A 257 -2.22 11.51 13.34
CA ASN A 257 -1.81 12.74 14.02
C ASN A 257 -0.90 13.55 13.09
N PRO A 258 -1.24 14.79 12.73
CA PRO A 258 -0.47 15.56 11.75
C PRO A 258 0.98 15.82 12.18
N ALA A 259 1.23 16.05 13.47
CA ALA A 259 2.58 16.29 13.98
C ALA A 259 3.46 15.05 13.87
N VAL A 260 2.95 13.88 14.27
CA VAL A 260 3.67 12.62 14.17
C VAL A 260 3.86 12.21 12.70
N GLN A 261 2.85 12.40 11.85
CA GLN A 261 2.92 12.16 10.41
C GLN A 261 4.01 13.00 9.75
N LYS A 262 4.04 14.30 10.08
CA LYS A 262 5.05 15.21 9.53
C LYS A 262 6.47 14.80 9.91
N VAL A 263 6.69 14.44 11.17
CA VAL A 263 8.01 13.99 11.63
C VAL A 263 8.39 12.66 10.99
N ALA A 264 7.43 11.75 10.79
CA ALA A 264 7.68 10.48 10.09
C ALA A 264 8.20 10.73 8.66
N GLU A 265 7.59 11.63 7.91
CA GLU A 265 8.01 11.97 6.54
C GLU A 265 9.33 12.76 6.52
N ASP A 266 9.46 13.82 7.32
CA ASP A 266 10.64 14.67 7.35
C ASP A 266 11.90 13.89 7.78
N ALA A 267 11.80 13.10 8.87
CA ALA A 267 12.92 12.32 9.38
C ALA A 267 13.32 11.20 8.39
N LEU A 268 12.35 10.54 7.77
CA LEU A 268 12.60 9.51 6.76
C LEU A 268 13.30 10.12 5.53
N ALA A 269 12.84 11.26 5.05
CA ALA A 269 13.46 11.98 3.93
C ALA A 269 14.88 12.47 4.27
N GLN A 270 15.09 13.01 5.48
CA GLN A 270 16.39 13.45 5.93
C GLN A 270 17.41 12.30 6.00
N VAL A 271 17.03 11.18 6.60
CA VAL A 271 17.91 10.02 6.74
C VAL A 271 18.21 9.38 5.37
N SER A 272 17.24 9.34 4.46
CA SER A 272 17.44 8.93 3.08
C SER A 272 18.54 9.75 2.38
N GLN A 273 18.53 11.07 2.53
CA GLN A 273 19.57 11.94 1.97
C GLN A 273 20.95 11.68 2.60
N ILE A 274 21.00 11.44 3.91
CA ILE A 274 22.25 11.09 4.61
C ILE A 274 22.79 9.76 4.08
N ALA A 275 21.95 8.73 3.99
CA ALA A 275 22.33 7.42 3.47
C ALA A 275 22.83 7.50 2.02
N ALA A 276 22.10 8.18 1.15
CA ALA A 276 22.49 8.39 -0.25
C ALA A 276 23.86 9.10 -0.36
N THR A 277 24.12 10.10 0.49
CA THR A 277 25.40 10.84 0.52
C THR A 277 26.55 9.93 0.98
N ASN A 278 26.31 9.08 2.01
CA ASN A 278 27.32 8.14 2.51
C ASN A 278 27.62 7.05 1.48
N ASN A 279 26.59 6.54 0.79
CA ASN A 279 26.72 5.54 -0.26
C ASN A 279 27.53 6.09 -1.46
N GLU A 280 27.25 7.32 -1.91
CA GLU A 280 28.01 7.96 -2.99
C GLU A 280 29.48 8.21 -2.62
N ALA A 281 29.76 8.44 -1.34
CA ALA A 281 31.14 8.59 -0.86
C ALA A 281 31.93 7.29 -0.87
N THR A 282 31.25 6.14 -0.67
CA THR A 282 31.88 4.81 -0.66
C THR A 282 31.92 4.17 -2.05
N ASP A 283 30.90 4.38 -2.86
CA ASP A 283 30.81 3.95 -4.26
C ASP A 283 30.22 5.06 -5.16
N PRO A 284 31.07 5.76 -5.96
CA PRO A 284 30.60 6.83 -6.85
C PRO A 284 29.63 6.38 -7.96
N GLU A 285 29.52 5.08 -8.24
CA GLU A 285 28.54 4.52 -9.19
C GLU A 285 27.17 4.32 -8.54
N ASP A 286 27.11 4.32 -7.21
CA ASP A 286 25.89 4.10 -6.40
C ASP A 286 25.04 5.38 -6.23
N LYS A 287 24.96 6.20 -7.28
CA LYS A 287 24.28 7.50 -7.24
C LYS A 287 22.78 7.36 -6.99
N GLY A 288 22.36 7.93 -5.88
CA GLY A 288 20.95 8.15 -5.58
C GLY A 288 20.17 6.95 -5.07
N ARG A 289 20.82 5.90 -4.58
CA ARG A 289 20.19 4.82 -3.83
C ARG A 289 19.79 5.30 -2.43
N ALA A 290 18.99 4.54 -1.70
CA ALA A 290 18.29 4.90 -0.46
C ALA A 290 17.04 5.80 -0.68
N LYS A 291 16.39 5.69 -1.83
CA LYS A 291 15.22 6.51 -2.20
C LYS A 291 13.88 5.97 -1.68
N THR A 292 13.82 4.73 -1.22
CA THR A 292 12.57 4.07 -0.84
C THR A 292 12.53 3.72 0.63
N GLY A 293 11.39 3.95 1.27
CA GLY A 293 11.23 3.60 2.66
C GLY A 293 9.81 3.80 3.18
N ALA A 294 9.59 3.41 4.43
CA ALA A 294 8.35 3.66 5.14
C ALA A 294 8.61 3.86 6.63
N ALA A 295 7.77 4.68 7.26
CA ALA A 295 7.74 4.84 8.70
C ALA A 295 6.30 4.89 9.19
N LEU A 296 6.00 4.21 10.29
CA LEU A 296 4.66 4.18 10.86
C LEU A 296 4.68 4.24 12.38
N VAL A 297 3.55 4.66 12.93
CA VAL A 297 3.17 4.50 14.34
C VAL A 297 1.78 3.89 14.38
N MET A 298 1.59 2.79 15.14
CA MET A 298 0.33 2.09 15.26
C MET A 298 0.02 1.77 16.73
N ASP A 299 -1.23 1.94 17.12
CA ASP A 299 -1.74 1.51 18.43
C ASP A 299 -1.89 -0.02 18.45
N VAL A 300 -1.24 -0.66 19.41
CA VAL A 300 -1.13 -2.14 19.48
C VAL A 300 -2.43 -2.84 19.89
N GLU A 301 -3.36 -2.12 20.51
CA GLU A 301 -4.64 -2.66 20.96
C GLU A 301 -5.75 -2.50 19.93
N THR A 302 -5.68 -1.43 19.14
CA THR A 302 -6.77 -1.06 18.22
C THR A 302 -6.41 -1.22 16.76
N GLY A 303 -5.11 -1.27 16.41
CA GLY A 303 -4.63 -1.25 15.05
C GLY A 303 -4.68 0.15 14.41
N ALA A 304 -4.97 1.20 15.18
CA ALA A 304 -5.08 2.56 14.71
C ALA A 304 -3.73 3.10 14.23
N LEU A 305 -3.63 3.51 12.97
CA LEU A 305 -2.43 4.12 12.42
C LEU A 305 -2.38 5.61 12.79
N VAL A 306 -1.46 5.95 13.69
CA VAL A 306 -1.21 7.33 14.14
C VAL A 306 -0.34 8.10 13.16
N ALA A 307 0.54 7.39 12.46
CA ALA A 307 1.32 7.89 11.33
C ALA A 307 1.52 6.75 10.31
N ALA A 308 1.56 7.11 9.02
CA ALA A 308 1.72 6.19 7.89
C ALA A 308 2.46 6.91 6.75
N ALA A 309 3.79 6.97 6.87
CA ALA A 309 4.67 7.65 5.92
C ALA A 309 5.25 6.68 4.89
N SER A 310 5.33 7.12 3.65
CA SER A 310 5.92 6.41 2.51
C SER A 310 6.91 7.33 1.80
N LEU A 311 8.10 6.83 1.50
CA LEU A 311 9.15 7.55 0.78
C LEU A 311 9.41 6.88 -0.58
N PRO A 312 9.54 7.64 -1.68
CA PRO A 312 9.40 9.09 -1.76
C PRO A 312 7.94 9.53 -1.67
N GLY A 313 7.72 10.68 -1.05
CA GLY A 313 6.42 11.35 -1.08
C GLY A 313 6.23 12.14 -2.38
N TYR A 314 4.99 12.57 -2.64
CA TYR A 314 4.70 13.47 -3.75
C TYR A 314 3.65 14.53 -3.34
N ASN A 315 3.62 15.66 -4.04
CA ASN A 315 2.58 16.66 -3.80
C ASN A 315 1.27 16.23 -4.48
N PRO A 316 0.20 15.93 -3.71
CA PRO A 316 -1.06 15.47 -4.28
C PRO A 316 -1.81 16.54 -5.09
N GLU A 317 -1.45 17.82 -4.99
CA GLU A 317 -1.98 18.89 -5.85
C GLU A 317 -1.72 18.64 -7.35
N ILE A 318 -0.75 17.79 -7.70
CA ILE A 318 -0.47 17.39 -9.09
C ILE A 318 -1.72 16.80 -9.78
N TRP A 319 -2.66 16.23 -9.01
CA TRP A 319 -3.89 15.64 -9.53
C TRP A 319 -5.00 16.67 -9.82
N SER A 320 -4.88 17.90 -9.26
CA SER A 320 -5.80 19.01 -9.55
C SER A 320 -5.65 19.45 -11.01
N GLY A 321 -6.76 19.56 -11.71
CA GLY A 321 -6.77 19.91 -13.13
C GLY A 321 -6.31 18.80 -14.09
N GLY A 322 -5.87 17.65 -13.60
CA GLY A 322 -5.44 16.47 -14.36
C GLY A 322 -3.92 16.39 -14.56
N VAL A 323 -3.40 15.18 -14.47
CA VAL A 323 -1.97 14.86 -14.63
C VAL A 323 -1.60 14.75 -16.11
N ASN A 324 -0.52 15.37 -16.52
CA ASN A 324 0.07 15.21 -17.86
C ASN A 324 1.01 13.98 -17.90
N SER A 325 1.45 13.61 -19.11
CA SER A 325 2.29 12.39 -19.29
C SER A 325 3.65 12.50 -18.60
N GLU A 326 4.29 13.66 -18.58
CA GLU A 326 5.59 13.90 -17.95
C GLU A 326 5.48 13.79 -16.40
N GLN A 327 4.44 14.39 -15.84
CA GLN A 327 4.16 14.27 -14.41
C GLN A 327 3.85 12.82 -13.99
N LEU A 328 3.08 12.10 -14.81
CA LEU A 328 2.79 10.69 -14.53
C LEU A 328 4.06 9.84 -14.64
N GLU A 329 4.90 10.10 -15.64
CA GLU A 329 6.20 9.43 -15.81
C GLU A 329 7.06 9.57 -14.56
N THR A 330 7.19 10.77 -13.99
CA THR A 330 7.91 11.01 -12.73
C THR A 330 7.32 10.23 -11.53
N LEU A 331 5.99 10.10 -11.45
CA LEU A 331 5.32 9.40 -10.34
C LEU A 331 5.52 7.88 -10.39
N VAL A 332 5.82 7.30 -11.55
CA VAL A 332 6.01 5.85 -11.75
C VAL A 332 7.44 5.47 -12.11
N ASP A 333 8.37 6.42 -12.06
CA ASP A 333 9.78 6.22 -12.39
C ASP A 333 10.48 5.38 -11.33
N GLU A 334 11.09 4.27 -11.75
CA GLU A 334 11.85 3.36 -10.88
C GLU A 334 13.12 4.03 -10.34
N ASP A 335 13.78 4.85 -11.15
CA ASP A 335 14.97 5.61 -10.74
C ASP A 335 14.65 6.67 -9.67
N GLU A 336 13.40 7.15 -9.63
CA GLU A 336 12.89 8.04 -8.58
C GLU A 336 12.20 7.28 -7.44
N GLY A 337 12.29 5.95 -7.41
CA GLY A 337 11.73 5.09 -6.35
C GLY A 337 10.21 4.94 -6.41
N VAL A 338 9.57 5.18 -7.56
CA VAL A 338 8.12 5.06 -7.79
C VAL A 338 7.30 5.80 -6.72
N PRO A 339 7.25 7.15 -6.73
CA PRO A 339 6.57 7.95 -5.69
C PRO A 339 5.09 7.61 -5.50
N LEU A 340 4.42 7.13 -6.55
CA LEU A 340 3.00 6.77 -6.50
C LEU A 340 2.73 5.54 -5.62
N THR A 341 3.72 4.64 -5.46
CA THR A 341 3.55 3.40 -4.71
C THR A 341 3.62 3.65 -3.20
N ASN A 342 2.61 3.21 -2.46
CA ASN A 342 2.64 3.21 -1.00
C ASN A 342 3.59 2.12 -0.47
N LYS A 343 4.80 2.52 -0.04
CA LYS A 343 5.84 1.59 0.42
C LYS A 343 5.46 0.86 1.70
N LEU A 344 4.58 1.43 2.49
CA LEU A 344 4.14 0.84 3.76
C LEU A 344 3.39 -0.48 3.56
N ILE A 345 2.58 -0.57 2.51
CA ILE A 345 1.64 -1.69 2.30
C ILE A 345 1.87 -2.47 1.00
N SER A 346 2.48 -1.84 0.00
CA SER A 346 2.60 -2.45 -1.34
C SER A 346 4.01 -2.98 -1.63
N SER A 347 5.05 -2.32 -1.10
CA SER A 347 6.44 -2.79 -1.25
C SER A 347 6.76 -3.88 -0.24
N VAL A 348 7.59 -4.83 -0.66
CA VAL A 348 8.02 -5.95 0.17
C VAL A 348 9.53 -5.98 0.28
N TYR A 349 10.02 -6.23 1.48
CA TYR A 349 11.43 -6.28 1.81
C TYR A 349 11.71 -7.55 2.63
N PRO A 350 12.92 -8.12 2.57
CA PRO A 350 13.34 -9.13 3.54
C PRO A 350 13.36 -8.49 4.95
N PRO A 351 12.67 -9.06 5.94
CA PRO A 351 12.58 -8.44 7.28
C PRO A 351 13.86 -8.57 8.09
N ALA A 352 14.82 -9.36 7.64
CA ALA A 352 16.09 -9.60 8.31
C ALA A 352 15.93 -9.93 9.80
N SER A 353 16.88 -9.52 10.65
CA SER A 353 16.90 -9.84 12.08
C SER A 353 15.68 -9.37 12.88
N THR A 354 14.76 -8.55 12.31
CA THR A 354 13.48 -8.29 12.96
C THR A 354 12.61 -9.54 13.02
N PHE A 355 12.82 -10.49 12.10
CA PHE A 355 12.11 -11.78 12.08
C PHE A 355 12.51 -12.72 13.24
N LYS A 356 13.65 -12.47 13.91
CA LYS A 356 14.08 -13.26 15.07
C LYS A 356 13.08 -13.21 16.25
N ALA A 357 12.25 -12.17 16.29
CA ALA A 357 11.15 -12.09 17.25
C ALA A 357 10.09 -13.19 17.03
N ILE A 358 9.99 -13.72 15.81
CA ILE A 358 9.16 -14.90 15.49
C ILE A 358 9.94 -16.19 15.73
N SER A 359 11.23 -16.19 15.41
CA SER A 359 12.06 -17.40 15.46
C SER A 359 12.45 -17.84 16.87
N LEU A 360 12.60 -16.90 17.82
CA LEU A 360 12.97 -17.25 19.19
C LEU A 360 11.89 -18.07 19.91
N PRO A 361 10.60 -17.72 19.90
CA PRO A 361 9.54 -18.54 20.46
C PRO A 361 9.49 -19.96 19.87
N VAL A 362 9.75 -20.09 18.56
CA VAL A 362 9.83 -21.43 17.92
C VAL A 362 11.01 -22.21 18.48
N ALA A 363 12.21 -21.61 18.56
CA ALA A 363 13.38 -22.28 19.09
C ALA A 363 13.18 -22.67 20.57
N PHE A 364 12.53 -21.81 21.34
CA PHE A 364 12.17 -22.07 22.75
C PHE A 364 11.23 -23.27 22.89
N SER A 365 10.17 -23.37 22.07
CA SER A 365 9.23 -24.52 22.09
C SER A 365 9.90 -25.86 21.75
N GLN A 366 11.12 -25.83 21.23
CA GLN A 366 11.94 -27.01 20.91
C GLN A 366 12.86 -27.43 22.06
N GLY A 367 12.65 -26.92 23.27
CA GLY A 367 13.33 -27.34 24.48
C GLY A 367 14.65 -26.60 24.77
N LEU A 368 14.77 -25.33 24.36
CA LEU A 368 15.84 -24.47 24.89
C LEU A 368 15.61 -24.20 26.38
N ASP A 369 16.65 -24.35 27.17
CA ASP A 369 16.62 -24.07 28.61
C ASP A 369 16.81 -22.54 28.83
N PRO A 370 15.89 -21.84 29.49
CA PRO A 370 16.00 -20.41 29.73
C PRO A 370 17.22 -20.01 30.61
N ASP A 371 17.72 -20.93 31.42
CA ASP A 371 18.81 -20.71 32.34
C ASP A 371 20.20 -21.11 31.80
N GLU A 372 20.26 -21.64 30.57
CA GLU A 372 21.50 -22.01 29.89
C GLU A 372 22.05 -20.89 29.01
N GLU A 373 23.38 -20.88 28.84
CA GLU A 373 24.06 -20.05 27.86
C GLU A 373 24.28 -20.82 26.55
N TYR A 374 24.18 -20.11 25.44
CA TYR A 374 24.30 -20.66 24.08
C TYR A 374 25.44 -19.97 23.34
N SER A 375 26.31 -20.75 22.71
CA SER A 375 27.47 -20.23 22.01
C SER A 375 27.07 -19.45 20.74
N CYS A 376 27.68 -18.27 20.54
CA CYS A 376 27.55 -17.41 19.38
C CYS A 376 28.89 -17.25 18.65
N PRO A 377 29.40 -18.29 17.93
CA PRO A 377 30.64 -18.22 17.19
C PRO A 377 30.51 -17.31 15.96
N ALA A 378 31.64 -16.82 15.43
CA ALA A 378 31.68 -15.97 14.25
C ALA A 378 30.95 -16.58 13.04
N ARG A 379 31.08 -17.90 12.86
CA ARG A 379 30.47 -18.65 11.75
C ARG A 379 30.12 -20.07 12.15
N VAL A 380 29.15 -20.66 11.45
CA VAL A 380 28.77 -22.07 11.57
C VAL A 380 28.68 -22.71 10.19
N LYS A 381 29.04 -24.02 10.13
CA LYS A 381 28.96 -24.78 8.88
C LYS A 381 27.60 -25.46 8.78
N VAL A 382 26.87 -25.21 7.68
CA VAL A 382 25.62 -25.87 7.36
C VAL A 382 25.73 -26.52 5.98
N GLY A 383 25.73 -27.84 5.95
CA GLY A 383 26.06 -28.58 4.73
C GLY A 383 27.52 -28.36 4.31
N ASP A 384 27.73 -27.83 3.14
CA ASP A 384 29.03 -27.48 2.54
C ASP A 384 29.41 -25.99 2.66
N ARG A 385 28.49 -25.14 3.16
CA ARG A 385 28.65 -23.68 3.25
C ARG A 385 28.83 -23.22 4.69
N TYR A 386 29.58 -22.08 4.84
CA TYR A 386 29.65 -21.34 6.10
C TYR A 386 28.64 -20.19 6.11
N PHE A 387 27.92 -20.10 7.20
CA PHE A 387 27.02 -18.99 7.53
C PHE A 387 27.61 -18.22 8.70
N ARG A 388 27.57 -16.90 8.67
CA ARG A 388 28.31 -16.04 9.59
C ARG A 388 27.38 -15.00 10.24
N ASN A 389 27.79 -14.51 11.41
CA ASN A 389 27.23 -13.30 11.98
C ASN A 389 27.59 -12.09 11.12
N PHE A 390 26.87 -11.00 11.30
CA PHE A 390 27.25 -9.72 10.72
C PHE A 390 28.73 -9.39 11.05
N GLU A 391 29.51 -8.94 10.07
CA GLU A 391 30.95 -8.68 10.17
C GLU A 391 31.77 -9.88 10.70
N SER A 392 31.29 -11.12 10.60
CA SER A 392 31.94 -12.31 11.11
C SER A 392 32.35 -12.22 12.60
N LYS A 393 31.60 -11.51 13.42
CA LYS A 393 31.91 -11.27 14.83
C LYS A 393 31.44 -12.43 15.71
N ALA A 394 32.36 -12.93 16.56
CA ALA A 394 32.02 -13.87 17.62
C ALA A 394 31.62 -13.12 18.90
N HIS A 395 30.57 -13.61 19.59
CA HIS A 395 30.10 -12.99 20.81
C HIS A 395 30.28 -13.87 22.07
N GLY A 396 30.81 -15.10 21.92
CA GLY A 396 30.98 -16.02 23.05
C GLY A 396 29.70 -16.77 23.42
N ASP A 397 29.61 -17.18 24.66
CA ASP A 397 28.42 -17.83 25.22
C ASP A 397 27.50 -16.77 25.81
N LEU A 398 26.20 -16.84 25.49
CA LEU A 398 25.21 -15.82 25.75
C LEU A 398 23.90 -16.45 26.25
N THR A 399 23.18 -15.77 27.12
CA THR A 399 21.79 -16.08 27.44
C THR A 399 20.86 -15.84 26.24
N LEU A 400 19.64 -16.35 26.29
CA LEU A 400 18.66 -16.13 25.21
C LEU A 400 18.33 -14.64 24.99
N GLN A 401 18.29 -13.85 26.06
CA GLN A 401 18.10 -12.41 26.02
C GLN A 401 19.27 -11.72 25.30
N GLU A 402 20.51 -12.03 25.70
CA GLU A 402 21.73 -11.46 25.11
C GLU A 402 21.88 -11.85 23.62
N ILE A 403 21.45 -13.06 23.22
CA ILE A 403 21.39 -13.47 21.82
C ILE A 403 20.49 -12.53 21.00
N MET A 404 19.37 -12.09 21.57
CA MET A 404 18.51 -11.07 20.91
C MET A 404 19.14 -9.69 20.93
N GLU A 405 19.80 -9.29 22.02
CA GLU A 405 20.47 -8.00 22.19
C GLU A 405 21.56 -7.75 21.15
N VAL A 406 22.45 -8.75 20.96
CA VAL A 406 23.55 -8.65 19.97
C VAL A 406 23.12 -9.12 18.57
N SER A 407 21.90 -9.62 18.45
CA SER A 407 21.39 -10.15 17.17
C SER A 407 22.19 -11.34 16.62
N CYS A 408 22.57 -12.31 17.44
CA CYS A 408 23.38 -13.47 17.04
C CYS A 408 22.69 -14.34 15.97
N ASP A 409 23.17 -14.32 14.71
CA ASP A 409 22.62 -15.14 13.62
C ASP A 409 22.97 -16.61 13.78
N THR A 410 24.22 -16.90 14.20
CA THR A 410 24.74 -18.27 14.24
C THR A 410 24.02 -19.17 15.25
N ALA A 411 23.40 -18.61 16.29
CA ALA A 411 22.50 -19.35 17.19
C ALA A 411 21.23 -19.79 16.44
N PHE A 412 20.54 -18.85 15.77
CA PHE A 412 19.34 -19.12 15.00
C PHE A 412 19.58 -20.10 13.84
N TYR A 413 20.71 -20.00 13.14
CA TYR A 413 21.10 -20.97 12.11
C TYR A 413 21.18 -22.39 12.64
N ARG A 414 21.77 -22.58 13.82
CA ARG A 414 21.90 -23.90 14.45
C ARG A 414 20.53 -24.46 14.85
N TRP A 415 19.67 -23.64 15.47
CA TRP A 415 18.35 -24.08 15.90
C TRP A 415 17.46 -24.45 14.72
N SER A 416 17.35 -23.59 13.73
CA SER A 416 16.54 -23.86 12.54
C SER A 416 17.05 -25.03 11.70
N PHE A 417 18.37 -25.18 11.57
CA PHE A 417 18.96 -26.33 10.88
C PHE A 417 18.68 -27.66 11.61
N ARG A 418 18.70 -27.65 12.96
CA ARG A 418 18.32 -28.81 13.77
C ARG A 418 16.86 -29.18 13.49
N THR A 419 15.94 -28.21 13.54
CA THR A 419 14.53 -28.42 13.23
C THR A 419 14.35 -28.98 11.82
N TRP A 420 14.98 -28.36 10.83
CA TRP A 420 14.93 -28.84 9.45
C TRP A 420 15.37 -30.29 9.31
N ARG A 421 16.43 -30.70 10.02
CA ARG A 421 16.89 -32.10 10.04
C ARG A 421 15.89 -33.04 10.74
N ALA A 422 15.36 -32.62 11.88
CA ALA A 422 14.35 -33.38 12.64
C ALA A 422 13.08 -33.62 11.81
N LEU A 423 12.68 -32.66 11.00
CA LEU A 423 11.56 -32.78 10.06
C LEU A 423 11.87 -33.68 8.84
N GLY A 424 13.04 -34.28 8.73
CA GLY A 424 13.43 -35.16 7.62
C GLY A 424 14.31 -34.50 6.54
N GLY A 425 14.76 -33.28 6.75
CA GLY A 425 15.69 -32.56 5.89
C GLY A 425 15.16 -32.36 4.47
N ILE A 426 16.02 -32.57 3.48
CA ILE A 426 15.69 -32.40 2.06
C ILE A 426 14.63 -33.38 1.54
N ASN A 427 14.46 -34.51 2.23
CA ASN A 427 13.52 -35.57 1.86
C ASN A 427 12.17 -35.45 2.56
N ALA A 428 12.01 -34.46 3.42
CA ALA A 428 10.75 -34.24 4.15
C ALA A 428 9.58 -34.01 3.19
N LYS A 429 8.44 -34.64 3.47
CA LYS A 429 7.19 -34.51 2.73
C LYS A 429 6.05 -34.38 3.72
N ASP A 430 5.10 -33.53 3.38
CA ASP A 430 3.87 -33.33 4.16
C ASP A 430 4.18 -33.03 5.65
N VAL A 431 5.20 -32.20 5.89
CA VAL A 431 5.61 -31.77 7.25
C VAL A 431 5.19 -30.33 7.51
N THR A 432 4.74 -30.08 8.73
CA THR A 432 4.48 -28.74 9.23
C THR A 432 5.79 -28.19 9.78
N ASP A 433 6.26 -27.07 9.22
CA ASP A 433 7.45 -26.37 9.70
C ASP A 433 7.02 -25.32 10.75
N PRO A 434 7.42 -25.44 12.02
CA PRO A 434 6.96 -24.56 13.08
C PRO A 434 7.36 -23.09 12.87
N TYR A 435 8.46 -22.81 12.18
CA TYR A 435 8.84 -21.45 11.81
C TYR A 435 7.86 -20.84 10.82
N VAL A 436 7.44 -21.62 9.82
CA VAL A 436 6.43 -21.22 8.83
C VAL A 436 5.07 -21.03 9.47
N GLU A 437 4.66 -21.97 10.31
CA GLU A 437 3.34 -21.93 10.97
C GLU A 437 3.22 -20.72 11.90
N LEU A 438 4.24 -20.44 12.70
CA LEU A 438 4.21 -19.27 13.57
C LEU A 438 4.23 -17.96 12.78
N ALA A 439 5.03 -17.87 11.71
CA ALA A 439 5.03 -16.71 10.83
C ALA A 439 3.63 -16.47 10.21
N LYS A 440 2.99 -17.53 9.72
CA LYS A 440 1.59 -17.47 9.24
C LYS A 440 0.60 -17.16 10.38
N GLY A 441 0.87 -17.66 11.59
CA GLY A 441 0.13 -17.34 12.81
C GLY A 441 0.14 -15.84 13.14
N PHE A 442 1.19 -15.12 12.81
CA PHE A 442 1.25 -13.65 12.88
C PHE A 442 0.58 -12.95 11.70
N GLY A 443 0.02 -13.69 10.74
CA GLY A 443 -0.63 -13.14 9.55
C GLY A 443 0.32 -12.87 8.39
N LEU A 444 1.61 -13.21 8.49
CA LEU A 444 2.55 -13.06 7.39
C LEU A 444 2.19 -13.98 6.21
N GLY A 445 2.48 -13.55 5.00
CA GLY A 445 2.08 -14.25 3.78
C GLY A 445 0.61 -14.03 3.39
N SER A 446 -0.12 -13.17 4.13
CA SER A 446 -1.48 -12.72 3.82
C SER A 446 -1.61 -11.21 4.04
N ARG A 447 -2.60 -10.59 3.39
CA ARG A 447 -2.90 -9.17 3.61
C ARG A 447 -3.32 -8.94 5.06
N THR A 448 -2.91 -7.82 5.64
CA THR A 448 -3.28 -7.44 7.02
C THR A 448 -4.76 -7.06 7.14
N GLY A 449 -5.39 -6.63 6.05
CA GLY A 449 -6.76 -6.15 6.03
C GLY A 449 -6.88 -4.66 6.32
N VAL A 450 -5.80 -3.91 6.19
CA VAL A 450 -5.82 -2.44 6.30
C VAL A 450 -6.84 -1.83 5.33
N ASP A 451 -7.46 -0.74 5.75
CA ASP A 451 -8.46 0.01 4.97
C ASP A 451 -7.83 0.89 3.88
N LEU A 452 -6.92 0.28 3.12
CA LEU A 452 -6.24 0.85 1.96
C LEU A 452 -6.20 -0.17 0.82
N PRO A 453 -6.31 0.26 -0.45
CA PRO A 453 -6.21 -0.63 -1.60
C PRO A 453 -4.76 -1.05 -1.88
N HIS A 454 -4.59 -2.04 -2.76
CA HIS A 454 -3.29 -2.46 -3.30
C HIS A 454 -2.29 -3.01 -2.28
N GLU A 455 -2.78 -3.54 -1.15
CA GLU A 455 -1.93 -4.19 -0.15
C GLU A 455 -1.32 -5.48 -0.71
N SER A 456 0.00 -5.65 -0.53
CA SER A 456 0.73 -6.89 -0.83
C SER A 456 0.59 -7.91 0.29
N ALA A 457 0.48 -9.18 -0.07
CA ALA A 457 0.48 -10.27 0.91
C ALA A 457 1.88 -10.62 1.46
N GLY A 458 2.94 -10.10 0.86
CA GLY A 458 4.28 -10.59 1.14
C GLY A 458 4.48 -12.04 0.74
N ARG A 459 5.53 -12.67 1.27
CA ARG A 459 5.86 -14.06 0.96
C ARG A 459 6.52 -14.75 2.14
N ILE A 460 5.90 -15.85 2.57
CA ILE A 460 6.46 -16.78 3.56
C ILE A 460 6.71 -18.10 2.82
N PRO A 461 7.95 -18.39 2.41
CA PRO A 461 8.28 -19.54 1.60
C PRO A 461 8.22 -20.83 2.44
N ASP A 462 7.38 -21.75 2.04
CA ASP A 462 7.36 -23.12 2.50
C ASP A 462 7.78 -24.09 1.38
N ARG A 463 7.74 -25.38 1.64
CA ARG A 463 8.10 -26.42 0.66
C ARG A 463 7.16 -26.44 -0.54
N GLU A 464 5.88 -26.20 -0.33
CA GLU A 464 4.87 -26.12 -1.39
C GLU A 464 5.10 -24.91 -2.29
N TRP A 465 5.34 -23.75 -1.66
CA TRP A 465 5.71 -22.54 -2.39
C TRP A 465 6.99 -22.74 -3.22
N LYS A 466 8.03 -23.35 -2.63
CA LYS A 466 9.31 -23.60 -3.33
C LYS A 466 9.12 -24.48 -4.58
N LEU A 467 8.27 -25.50 -4.46
CA LEU A 467 7.92 -26.37 -5.59
C LEU A 467 7.16 -25.59 -6.68
N ALA A 468 6.12 -24.85 -6.30
CA ALA A 468 5.32 -24.05 -7.24
C ALA A 468 6.16 -22.96 -7.93
N TYR A 469 7.04 -22.30 -7.19
CA TYR A 469 7.99 -21.30 -7.72
C TYR A 469 8.93 -21.93 -8.75
N TRP A 470 9.52 -23.10 -8.42
CA TRP A 470 10.35 -23.84 -9.35
C TRP A 470 9.59 -24.26 -10.62
N GLU A 471 8.38 -24.80 -10.49
CA GLU A 471 7.55 -25.18 -11.63
C GLU A 471 7.28 -24.01 -12.57
N SER A 472 7.07 -22.81 -12.02
CA SER A 472 6.79 -21.60 -12.82
C SER A 472 8.01 -21.09 -13.62
N LEU A 473 9.23 -21.35 -13.16
CA LEU A 473 10.46 -20.83 -13.75
C LEU A 473 11.33 -21.90 -14.41
N LYS A 474 11.06 -23.17 -14.16
CA LYS A 474 11.88 -24.31 -14.59
C LYS A 474 12.19 -24.28 -16.07
N GLU A 475 11.21 -24.02 -16.94
CA GLU A 475 11.38 -24.05 -18.38
C GLU A 475 12.47 -23.06 -18.82
N GLY A 476 12.42 -21.81 -18.34
CA GLY A 476 13.41 -20.78 -18.66
C GLY A 476 14.80 -21.11 -18.11
N TYR A 477 14.91 -21.60 -16.87
CA TYR A 477 16.20 -21.99 -16.31
C TYR A 477 16.78 -23.24 -16.97
N CYS A 478 15.96 -24.21 -17.38
CA CYS A 478 16.44 -25.36 -18.14
C CYS A 478 16.91 -24.98 -19.53
N GLU A 479 16.24 -24.05 -20.19
CA GLU A 479 16.71 -23.48 -21.46
C GLU A 479 18.06 -22.78 -21.29
N ARG A 480 18.22 -21.93 -20.24
CA ARG A 480 19.50 -21.27 -19.93
C ARG A 480 20.61 -22.26 -19.55
N ALA A 481 20.28 -23.36 -18.87
CA ALA A 481 21.23 -24.44 -18.56
C ALA A 481 21.77 -25.13 -19.83
N GLU A 482 21.01 -25.15 -20.93
CA GLU A 482 21.41 -25.74 -22.22
C GLU A 482 22.11 -24.72 -23.15
N THR A 483 21.63 -23.46 -23.17
CA THR A 483 22.09 -22.42 -24.10
C THR A 483 23.23 -21.56 -23.55
N GLY A 484 23.34 -21.47 -22.22
CA GLY A 484 24.24 -20.56 -21.50
C GLY A 484 23.80 -19.10 -21.60
N TYR A 485 24.72 -18.20 -21.24
CA TYR A 485 24.57 -16.74 -21.33
C TYR A 485 25.58 -16.18 -22.35
N THR A 486 25.18 -15.21 -23.14
CA THR A 486 26.05 -14.58 -24.12
C THR A 486 26.91 -13.48 -23.49
N GLU A 487 27.99 -13.06 -24.16
CA GLU A 487 28.84 -11.95 -23.73
C GLU A 487 28.11 -10.59 -23.74
N GLU A 488 27.02 -10.47 -24.54
CA GLU A 488 26.18 -9.29 -24.56
C GLU A 488 25.23 -9.23 -23.34
N GLU A 489 24.80 -10.39 -22.82
CA GLU A 489 23.92 -10.49 -21.64
C GLU A 489 24.71 -10.33 -20.35
N GLU A 490 25.92 -10.92 -20.29
CA GLU A 490 26.84 -10.81 -19.13
C GLU A 490 28.28 -10.74 -19.66
N PRO A 491 28.91 -9.56 -19.62
CA PRO A 491 30.28 -9.39 -20.14
C PRO A 491 31.36 -10.13 -19.36
N ASP A 492 31.16 -10.33 -18.05
CA ASP A 492 32.12 -11.04 -17.20
C ASP A 492 32.06 -12.55 -17.40
N ALA A 493 33.16 -13.15 -17.80
CA ALA A 493 33.23 -14.58 -18.10
C ALA A 493 33.09 -15.49 -16.85
N GLN A 494 33.55 -15.03 -15.70
CA GLN A 494 33.43 -15.77 -14.44
C GLN A 494 31.97 -15.74 -14.00
N ARG A 495 31.35 -14.56 -14.05
CA ARG A 495 29.94 -14.37 -13.71
C ARG A 495 29.00 -15.17 -14.64
N ARG A 496 29.31 -15.24 -15.94
CA ARG A 496 28.58 -16.12 -16.88
C ARG A 496 28.62 -17.59 -16.45
N ALA A 497 29.80 -18.08 -16.08
CA ALA A 497 29.94 -19.48 -15.64
C ALA A 497 29.16 -19.74 -14.34
N GLU A 498 29.14 -18.82 -13.40
CA GLU A 498 28.34 -18.88 -12.17
C GLU A 498 26.84 -18.91 -12.46
N LEU A 499 26.38 -18.07 -13.38
CA LEU A 499 24.98 -18.03 -13.83
C LEU A 499 24.56 -19.33 -14.53
N GLU A 500 25.44 -19.90 -15.37
CA GLU A 500 25.19 -21.19 -16.03
C GLU A 500 25.10 -22.35 -15.02
N GLU A 501 26.00 -22.41 -14.06
CA GLU A 501 25.99 -23.41 -12.97
C GLU A 501 24.70 -23.24 -12.12
N GLY A 502 24.34 -22.00 -11.78
CA GLY A 502 23.11 -21.67 -11.08
C GLY A 502 21.87 -22.10 -11.86
N ALA A 503 21.83 -21.87 -13.17
CA ALA A 503 20.73 -22.30 -14.03
C ALA A 503 20.60 -23.82 -14.10
N GLN A 504 21.74 -24.54 -14.22
CA GLN A 504 21.75 -26.01 -14.19
C GLN A 504 21.26 -26.57 -12.85
N GLU A 505 21.72 -26.00 -11.75
CA GLU A 505 21.30 -26.42 -10.42
C GLU A 505 19.82 -26.14 -10.20
N PHE A 506 19.32 -24.95 -10.56
CA PHE A 506 17.91 -24.61 -10.44
C PHE A 506 17.01 -25.49 -11.33
N CYS A 507 17.39 -25.75 -12.57
CA CYS A 507 16.68 -26.65 -13.48
C CYS A 507 16.50 -28.05 -12.87
N LEU A 508 17.55 -28.60 -12.27
CA LEU A 508 17.56 -29.97 -11.76
C LEU A 508 16.95 -30.08 -10.36
N ARG A 509 17.16 -29.10 -9.48
CA ARG A 509 16.94 -29.25 -8.04
C ARG A 509 16.32 -28.02 -7.37
N GLY A 510 15.89 -26.98 -8.12
CA GLY A 510 15.33 -25.74 -7.57
C GLY A 510 14.07 -25.92 -6.71
N TYR A 511 13.38 -27.06 -6.81
CA TYR A 511 12.23 -27.43 -5.99
C TYR A 511 12.59 -27.86 -4.55
N GLN A 512 13.86 -28.14 -4.29
CA GLN A 512 14.29 -28.68 -2.99
C GLN A 512 14.39 -27.55 -1.95
N TYR A 513 13.69 -27.74 -0.83
CA TYR A 513 13.86 -26.89 0.35
C TYR A 513 15.05 -27.40 1.16
N ARG A 514 16.15 -26.65 1.11
CA ARG A 514 17.45 -27.06 1.64
C ARG A 514 17.69 -26.53 3.05
N GLY A 515 18.74 -27.01 3.73
CA GLY A 515 19.18 -26.48 5.01
C GLY A 515 19.52 -25.00 4.94
N GLY A 516 20.09 -24.52 3.81
CA GLY A 516 20.33 -23.10 3.55
C GLY A 516 19.06 -22.25 3.53
N ASP A 517 17.96 -22.76 2.93
CA ASP A 517 16.67 -22.08 2.93
C ASP A 517 16.13 -21.94 4.37
N ALA A 518 16.22 -23.00 5.18
CA ALA A 518 15.74 -23.00 6.56
C ALA A 518 16.55 -22.03 7.46
N VAL A 519 17.87 -21.99 7.33
CA VAL A 519 18.68 -21.07 8.15
C VAL A 519 18.47 -19.62 7.77
N ASN A 520 18.39 -19.30 6.46
CA ASN A 520 18.05 -17.95 6.01
C ASN A 520 16.65 -17.54 6.46
N PHE A 521 15.67 -18.45 6.39
CA PHE A 521 14.30 -18.21 6.86
C PHE A 521 14.30 -17.76 8.32
N SER A 522 15.08 -18.42 9.19
CA SER A 522 15.09 -18.16 10.64
C SER A 522 15.55 -16.75 11.02
N ILE A 523 16.24 -16.08 10.14
CA ILE A 523 16.69 -14.69 10.33
C ILE A 523 15.99 -13.72 9.38
N GLY A 524 14.90 -14.15 8.70
CA GLY A 524 14.13 -13.28 7.80
C GLY A 524 14.86 -12.89 6.51
N GLN A 525 15.70 -13.77 6.01
CA GLN A 525 16.47 -13.62 4.77
C GLN A 525 16.07 -14.66 3.72
N GLY A 526 16.74 -14.67 2.58
CA GLY A 526 16.45 -15.56 1.47
C GLY A 526 15.15 -15.21 0.76
N ASP A 527 14.23 -16.18 0.62
CA ASP A 527 12.97 -15.99 -0.09
C ASP A 527 11.86 -15.32 0.76
N VAL A 528 12.11 -14.99 2.03
CA VAL A 528 11.16 -14.31 2.92
C VAL A 528 11.01 -12.86 2.49
N SER A 529 9.78 -12.38 2.33
CA SER A 529 9.51 -10.96 2.09
C SER A 529 8.21 -10.52 2.77
N THR A 530 8.24 -9.37 3.42
CA THR A 530 7.11 -8.81 4.16
C THR A 530 6.91 -7.34 3.82
N THR A 531 5.68 -6.86 3.97
CA THR A 531 5.46 -5.41 3.98
C THR A 531 5.88 -4.82 5.32
N PRO A 532 6.24 -3.53 5.38
CA PRO A 532 6.49 -2.85 6.64
C PRO A 532 5.30 -2.97 7.61
N LEU A 533 4.08 -2.81 7.13
CA LEU A 533 2.88 -2.93 7.94
C LEU A 533 2.72 -4.33 8.56
N GLN A 534 3.02 -5.39 7.81
CA GLN A 534 2.99 -6.76 8.35
C GLN A 534 3.94 -6.93 9.54
N MET A 535 5.16 -6.41 9.45
CA MET A 535 6.11 -6.49 10.58
C MET A 535 5.67 -5.65 11.78
N ALA A 536 5.03 -4.50 11.56
CA ALA A 536 4.43 -3.73 12.66
C ALA A 536 3.33 -4.52 13.38
N VAL A 537 2.50 -5.25 12.63
CA VAL A 537 1.45 -6.12 13.20
C VAL A 537 2.07 -7.26 14.04
N VAL A 538 3.20 -7.84 13.61
CA VAL A 538 3.92 -8.85 14.41
C VAL A 538 4.34 -8.27 15.76
N TYR A 539 4.98 -7.10 15.76
CA TYR A 539 5.46 -6.49 17.01
C TYR A 539 4.33 -5.96 17.88
N ALA A 540 3.24 -5.48 17.28
CA ALA A 540 2.03 -5.16 18.02
C ALA A 540 1.43 -6.40 18.71
N ALA A 541 1.42 -7.55 18.05
CA ALA A 541 0.97 -8.80 18.64
C ALA A 541 1.88 -9.27 19.79
N ILE A 542 3.20 -9.09 19.67
CA ILE A 542 4.14 -9.37 20.78
C ILE A 542 3.86 -8.42 21.96
N ALA A 543 3.64 -7.14 21.69
CA ALA A 543 3.37 -6.12 22.71
C ALA A 543 2.03 -6.34 23.44
N ASN A 544 0.98 -6.76 22.73
CA ASN A 544 -0.38 -6.92 23.28
C ASN A 544 -0.72 -8.34 23.78
N GLY A 545 0.26 -9.26 23.86
CA GLY A 545 0.07 -10.63 24.36
C GLY A 545 -0.48 -11.64 23.33
N GLY A 546 -0.32 -11.37 22.03
CA GLY A 546 -0.55 -12.32 20.94
C GLY A 546 -1.69 -12.00 19.99
N ASN A 547 -2.45 -10.93 20.17
CA ASN A 547 -3.54 -10.59 19.26
C ASN A 547 -3.04 -9.96 17.97
N VAL A 548 -3.35 -10.59 16.86
CA VAL A 548 -3.10 -10.07 15.50
C VAL A 548 -4.29 -9.21 15.11
N ILE A 549 -4.09 -7.91 15.05
CA ILE A 549 -5.16 -6.91 14.86
C ILE A 549 -5.07 -6.35 13.45
N GLU A 550 -6.23 -6.12 12.81
CA GLU A 550 -6.31 -5.42 11.53
C GLU A 550 -5.93 -3.95 11.69
N PRO A 551 -4.88 -3.47 11.00
CA PRO A 551 -4.54 -2.06 11.00
C PRO A 551 -5.62 -1.20 10.35
N ARG A 552 -5.73 0.06 10.78
CA ARG A 552 -6.73 0.96 10.21
C ARG A 552 -6.33 2.42 10.30
N VAL A 553 -6.57 3.14 9.20
CA VAL A 553 -6.38 4.59 9.11
C VAL A 553 -7.64 5.34 9.57
N ALA A 554 -8.82 4.90 9.11
CA ALA A 554 -10.08 5.57 9.42
C ALA A 554 -10.61 5.21 10.81
N ASN A 555 -11.10 6.22 11.53
CA ASN A 555 -11.75 6.10 12.83
C ASN A 555 -13.27 6.16 12.73
N GLU A 556 -13.79 7.22 12.14
CA GLU A 556 -15.23 7.52 12.09
C GLU A 556 -15.61 8.13 10.74
N ALA A 557 -16.86 7.91 10.31
CA ALA A 557 -17.48 8.65 9.24
C ALA A 557 -18.53 9.61 9.82
N LEU A 558 -18.41 10.89 9.48
CA LEU A 558 -19.21 11.98 10.02
C LEU A 558 -20.08 12.58 8.92
N ASP A 559 -21.28 13.03 9.24
CA ASP A 559 -22.06 13.85 8.32
C ASP A 559 -21.61 15.32 8.31
N VAL A 560 -22.23 16.13 7.48
CA VAL A 560 -21.91 17.56 7.33
C VAL A 560 -22.09 18.37 8.61
N SER A 561 -22.88 17.86 9.58
CA SER A 561 -23.06 18.49 10.90
C SER A 561 -22.00 18.08 11.91
N GLY A 562 -21.16 17.09 11.58
CA GLY A 562 -20.16 16.49 12.45
C GLY A 562 -20.72 15.36 13.32
N GLU A 563 -21.94 14.88 13.06
CA GLU A 563 -22.52 13.74 13.78
C GLU A 563 -21.95 12.43 13.22
N VAL A 564 -21.58 11.52 14.13
CA VAL A 564 -21.01 10.22 13.78
C VAL A 564 -22.09 9.33 13.16
N GLN A 565 -21.94 8.99 11.90
CA GLN A 565 -22.83 8.08 11.16
C GLN A 565 -22.32 6.63 11.23
N LYS A 566 -21.00 6.43 11.29
CA LYS A 566 -20.39 5.11 11.34
C LYS A 566 -19.10 5.16 12.14
N LYS A 567 -18.92 4.20 13.06
CA LYS A 567 -17.63 3.94 13.72
C LYS A 567 -17.01 2.69 13.14
N PHE A 568 -15.71 2.74 12.92
CA PHE A 568 -14.95 1.59 12.47
C PHE A 568 -14.38 0.88 13.70
N SER A 569 -14.78 -0.37 13.92
CA SER A 569 -14.39 -1.14 15.12
C SER A 569 -13.10 -1.91 14.88
N THR A 570 -12.33 -2.11 15.96
CA THR A 570 -11.15 -3.00 15.98
C THR A 570 -11.55 -4.43 15.66
N THR A 571 -10.75 -5.10 14.82
CA THR A 571 -10.90 -6.51 14.46
C THR A 571 -9.67 -7.28 14.91
N VAL A 572 -9.85 -8.29 15.75
CA VAL A 572 -8.83 -9.29 16.07
C VAL A 572 -9.00 -10.43 15.06
N ARG A 573 -8.02 -10.64 14.18
CA ARG A 573 -8.09 -11.67 13.14
C ARG A 573 -7.81 -13.05 13.66
N GLN A 574 -6.77 -13.15 14.46
CA GLN A 574 -6.30 -14.40 15.08
C GLN A 574 -5.44 -14.06 16.29
N ARG A 575 -5.06 -15.07 17.03
CA ARG A 575 -4.19 -14.94 18.20
C ARG A 575 -3.01 -15.89 18.08
N VAL A 576 -1.82 -15.41 18.38
CA VAL A 576 -0.64 -16.24 18.63
C VAL A 576 -0.63 -16.63 20.11
N GLY A 577 -0.62 -17.92 20.40
CA GLY A 577 -0.48 -18.43 21.75
C GLY A 577 1.00 -18.51 22.14
N PHE A 578 1.45 -17.62 23.00
CA PHE A 578 2.79 -17.70 23.57
C PHE A 578 2.79 -18.55 24.84
N ASP A 579 3.90 -19.23 25.09
CA ASP A 579 4.29 -19.65 26.42
C ASP A 579 4.71 -18.41 27.24
N GLU A 580 4.39 -18.41 28.55
CA GLU A 580 4.63 -17.27 29.44
C GLU A 580 6.12 -16.92 29.53
N GLU A 581 6.97 -17.94 29.71
CA GLU A 581 8.42 -17.77 29.84
C GLU A 581 9.04 -17.32 28.50
N SER A 582 8.60 -17.90 27.39
CA SER A 582 9.04 -17.53 26.05
C SER A 582 8.73 -16.05 25.75
N LEU A 583 7.54 -15.58 26.07
CA LEU A 583 7.15 -14.18 25.87
C LEU A 583 7.98 -13.24 26.76
N ARG A 584 8.22 -13.62 28.02
CA ARG A 584 9.06 -12.85 28.96
C ARG A 584 10.47 -12.70 28.43
N ILE A 585 11.13 -13.81 28.07
CA ILE A 585 12.50 -13.81 27.51
C ILE A 585 12.59 -12.97 26.23
N LEU A 586 11.62 -13.14 25.34
CA LEU A 586 11.55 -12.35 24.09
C LEU A 586 11.49 -10.85 24.39
N ARG A 587 10.57 -10.42 25.27
CA ARG A 587 10.38 -9.01 25.63
C ARG A 587 11.62 -8.42 26.31
N GLU A 588 12.23 -9.14 27.26
CA GLU A 588 13.49 -8.75 27.92
C GLU A 588 14.63 -8.60 26.93
N GLY A 589 14.77 -9.55 26.00
CA GLY A 589 15.78 -9.47 24.96
C GLY A 589 15.57 -8.28 24.02
N LEU A 590 14.30 -7.98 23.64
CA LEU A 590 13.96 -6.82 22.82
C LEU A 590 14.18 -5.48 23.56
N GLU A 591 13.94 -5.42 24.88
CA GLU A 591 14.29 -4.27 25.71
C GLU A 591 15.82 -4.09 25.78
N GLY A 592 16.55 -5.19 25.91
CA GLY A 592 18.01 -5.20 25.89
C GLY A 592 18.60 -4.63 24.60
N VAL A 593 17.97 -4.84 23.44
CA VAL A 593 18.42 -4.26 22.16
C VAL A 593 18.48 -2.73 22.21
N VAL A 594 17.52 -2.10 22.88
CA VAL A 594 17.43 -0.63 22.97
C VAL A 594 18.30 -0.07 24.08
N THR A 595 18.44 -0.80 25.19
CA THR A 595 19.15 -0.31 26.37
C THR A 595 20.65 -0.64 26.37
N ARG A 596 21.07 -1.78 25.82
CA ARG A 596 22.43 -2.31 25.86
C ARG A 596 22.96 -2.83 24.52
N GLY A 597 22.04 -3.19 23.62
CA GLY A 597 22.33 -3.91 22.37
C GLY A 597 22.51 -3.00 21.16
N THR A 598 22.10 -3.52 20.00
CA THR A 598 22.40 -2.95 18.68
C THR A 598 21.79 -1.57 18.43
N ALA A 599 20.76 -1.13 19.16
CA ALA A 599 20.16 0.18 19.02
C ALA A 599 20.46 1.16 20.16
N SER A 600 21.22 0.73 21.19
CA SER A 600 21.42 1.50 22.44
C SER A 600 21.98 2.91 22.19
N TRP A 601 22.88 3.11 21.24
CA TRP A 601 23.45 4.41 20.94
C TRP A 601 22.41 5.44 20.45
N ALA A 602 21.38 5.00 19.72
CA ALA A 602 20.32 5.89 19.22
C ALA A 602 19.37 6.34 20.33
N PHE A 603 19.35 5.62 21.45
CA PHE A 603 18.49 5.85 22.61
C PHE A 603 19.26 6.18 23.89
N GLU A 604 20.53 6.53 23.82
CA GLU A 604 21.40 6.81 24.98
C GLU A 604 20.81 7.86 25.94
N ASP A 605 20.22 8.94 25.39
CA ASP A 605 19.60 10.02 26.15
C ASP A 605 18.08 9.83 26.38
N TRP A 606 17.53 8.66 26.11
CA TRP A 606 16.12 8.36 26.34
C TRP A 606 15.87 8.01 27.82
N ASP A 607 14.77 8.52 28.37
CA ASP A 607 14.35 8.19 29.73
C ASP A 607 13.66 6.83 29.80
N HIS A 608 14.49 5.76 29.79
CA HIS A 608 14.00 4.38 29.84
C HIS A 608 13.28 4.02 31.14
N GLU A 609 13.53 4.74 32.24
CA GLU A 609 12.82 4.51 33.50
C GLU A 609 11.37 4.98 33.39
N ARG A 610 11.17 6.10 32.72
CA ARG A 610 9.85 6.71 32.56
C ARG A 610 9.08 6.16 31.37
N TYR A 611 9.77 5.89 30.29
CA TYR A 611 9.22 5.41 29.04
C TYR A 611 10.06 4.22 28.53
N PRO A 612 9.88 3.02 29.08
CA PRO A 612 10.62 1.85 28.66
C PRO A 612 10.28 1.52 27.20
N LEU A 613 11.29 1.17 26.41
CA LEU A 613 11.17 0.78 25.01
C LEU A 613 11.81 -0.58 24.78
N ALA A 614 11.20 -1.36 23.93
CA ALA A 614 11.74 -2.59 23.38
C ALA A 614 11.79 -2.50 21.85
N GLY A 615 12.73 -3.17 21.19
CA GLY A 615 12.81 -3.11 19.76
C GLY A 615 13.80 -4.09 19.15
N LYS A 616 13.93 -4.07 17.84
CA LYS A 616 14.88 -4.90 17.10
C LYS A 616 15.36 -4.19 15.84
N THR A 617 16.65 -4.18 15.65
CA THR A 617 17.31 -3.78 14.41
C THR A 617 17.27 -4.91 13.40
N GLY A 618 17.18 -4.58 12.11
CA GLY A 618 17.36 -5.50 11.00
C GLY A 618 18.28 -4.88 9.95
N THR A 619 19.09 -5.70 9.32
CA THR A 619 19.92 -5.34 8.18
C THR A 619 19.76 -6.44 7.17
N ALA A 620 18.98 -6.17 6.10
CA ALA A 620 18.74 -7.15 5.06
C ALA A 620 19.79 -6.99 3.96
N GLU A 621 20.60 -8.03 3.77
CA GLU A 621 21.58 -8.06 2.66
C GLU A 621 20.83 -8.24 1.34
N VAL A 622 21.12 -7.38 0.36
CA VAL A 622 20.58 -7.43 -0.99
C VAL A 622 21.76 -7.63 -1.96
N ALA A 623 21.66 -8.63 -2.83
CA ALA A 623 22.75 -8.96 -3.74
C ALA A 623 22.97 -7.84 -4.77
N GLY A 624 24.15 -7.22 -4.75
CA GLY A 624 24.55 -6.17 -5.67
C GLY A 624 24.09 -4.75 -5.28
N ASP A 625 23.43 -4.61 -4.11
CA ASP A 625 22.93 -3.34 -3.60
C ASP A 625 23.35 -3.12 -2.16
N GLN A 626 23.15 -1.92 -1.62
CA GLN A 626 23.30 -1.66 -0.20
C GLN A 626 22.22 -2.39 0.60
N SER A 627 22.49 -2.67 1.87
CA SER A 627 21.53 -3.34 2.73
C SER A 627 20.30 -2.50 3.01
N THR A 628 19.15 -3.15 3.22
CA THR A 628 17.94 -2.49 3.69
C THR A 628 17.95 -2.38 5.22
N SER A 629 17.81 -1.15 5.72
CA SER A 629 17.74 -0.84 7.15
C SER A 629 16.36 -1.10 7.70
N TRP A 630 16.25 -1.76 8.87
CA TRP A 630 15.01 -1.94 9.61
C TRP A 630 15.18 -1.58 11.07
N PHE A 631 14.20 -0.93 11.64
CA PHE A 631 14.03 -0.85 13.07
C PHE A 631 12.56 -0.88 13.45
N VAL A 632 12.22 -1.77 14.35
CA VAL A 632 10.88 -1.88 14.94
C VAL A 632 11.02 -1.72 16.44
N SER A 633 10.16 -0.91 17.05
CA SER A 633 10.14 -0.74 18.50
C SER A 633 8.73 -0.52 19.03
N TYR A 634 8.50 -0.84 20.30
CA TYR A 634 7.24 -0.60 20.97
C TYR A 634 7.50 -0.11 22.40
N ASP A 635 6.52 0.58 23.00
CA ASP A 635 6.61 0.96 24.40
C ASP A 635 6.47 -0.26 25.29
N ALA A 636 7.58 -0.63 25.92
CA ALA A 636 7.66 -1.79 26.80
C ALA A 636 6.96 -1.55 28.14
N GLY A 637 6.78 -2.63 28.90
CA GLY A 637 6.13 -2.59 30.18
C GLY A 637 4.65 -2.93 30.12
N LYS A 638 3.97 -2.77 31.25
CA LYS A 638 2.54 -3.06 31.35
C LYS A 638 1.73 -2.09 30.49
N ASP A 639 0.69 -2.60 29.86
CA ASP A 639 -0.22 -1.82 29.01
C ASP A 639 0.51 -1.10 27.86
N SER A 640 1.33 -1.84 27.07
CA SER A 640 1.95 -1.34 25.84
C SER A 640 0.89 -0.75 24.90
N LYS A 641 1.17 0.43 24.33
CA LYS A 641 0.19 1.17 23.56
C LYS A 641 0.59 1.40 22.09
N TYR A 642 1.86 1.61 21.83
CA TYR A 642 2.30 1.96 20.48
C TYR A 642 3.45 1.09 20.00
N VAL A 643 3.43 0.79 18.72
CA VAL A 643 4.55 0.25 17.95
C VAL A 643 4.98 1.28 16.91
N THR A 644 6.30 1.45 16.75
CA THR A 644 6.90 2.20 15.64
C THR A 644 7.67 1.26 14.75
N LEU A 645 7.63 1.50 13.45
CA LEU A 645 8.45 0.77 12.49
C LEU A 645 9.03 1.73 11.48
N VAL A 646 10.29 1.52 11.14
CA VAL A 646 11.00 2.24 10.09
C VAL A 646 11.75 1.24 9.21
N VAL A 647 11.63 1.42 7.90
CA VAL A 647 12.42 0.72 6.89
C VAL A 647 12.94 1.71 5.86
N LEU A 648 14.19 1.53 5.44
CA LEU A 648 14.81 2.31 4.38
C LEU A 648 15.59 1.37 3.47
N GLY A 649 15.22 1.29 2.20
CA GLY A 649 15.90 0.48 1.19
C GLY A 649 17.26 1.05 0.84
N ASP A 650 18.20 0.20 0.47
CA ASP A 650 19.52 0.54 -0.06
C ASP A 650 20.27 1.59 0.77
N SER A 651 20.23 1.49 2.09
CA SER A 651 20.72 2.54 2.99
C SER A 651 21.88 2.09 3.89
N GLY A 652 21.92 0.82 4.30
CA GLY A 652 22.91 0.29 5.23
C GLY A 652 22.28 -0.40 6.44
N THR A 653 22.82 -0.21 7.64
CA THR A 653 22.37 -0.94 8.84
C THR A 653 21.14 -0.32 9.49
N GLY A 654 20.28 -1.16 10.07
CA GLY A 654 19.09 -0.72 10.80
C GLY A 654 19.42 0.14 12.03
N SER A 655 20.53 -0.15 12.68
CA SER A 655 21.07 0.64 13.78
C SER A 655 21.38 2.07 13.34
N GLU A 656 22.05 2.24 12.21
CA GLU A 656 22.60 3.53 11.76
C GLU A 656 21.55 4.45 11.16
N TYR A 657 20.59 3.90 10.38
CA TYR A 657 19.64 4.73 9.63
C TYR A 657 18.20 4.64 10.14
N ALA A 658 17.66 3.45 10.41
CA ALA A 658 16.26 3.30 10.81
C ALA A 658 16.00 3.67 12.28
N ALA A 659 16.90 3.32 13.21
CA ALA A 659 16.73 3.60 14.63
C ALA A 659 16.64 5.10 14.97
N PRO A 660 17.45 6.02 14.39
CA PRO A 660 17.31 7.46 14.63
C PRO A 660 15.97 8.05 14.18
N VAL A 661 15.38 7.53 13.09
CA VAL A 661 14.04 7.95 12.65
C VAL A 661 13.00 7.54 13.69
N ALA A 662 13.03 6.29 14.15
CA ALA A 662 12.14 5.82 15.20
C ALA A 662 12.32 6.63 16.50
N ARG A 663 13.54 6.98 16.86
CA ARG A 663 13.81 7.88 18.00
C ARG A 663 13.10 9.23 17.85
N SER A 664 13.11 9.81 16.65
CA SER A 664 12.43 11.07 16.37
C SER A 664 10.90 10.94 16.52
N LEU A 665 10.33 9.78 16.14
CA LEU A 665 8.92 9.48 16.35
C LEU A 665 8.58 9.41 17.84
N TRP A 666 9.37 8.67 18.65
CA TRP A 666 9.16 8.58 20.09
C TRP A 666 9.25 9.94 20.78
N ASN A 667 10.23 10.78 20.43
CA ASN A 667 10.36 12.15 20.95
C ASN A 667 9.11 13.00 20.63
N THR A 668 8.58 12.85 19.41
CA THR A 668 7.39 13.60 18.99
C THR A 668 6.16 13.11 19.74
N MET A 669 6.01 11.79 19.89
CA MET A 669 4.88 11.24 20.66
C MET A 669 4.91 11.66 22.12
N GLU A 670 6.08 11.77 22.74
CA GLU A 670 6.24 12.32 24.08
C GLU A 670 5.80 13.79 24.12
N SER A 671 6.29 14.61 23.20
CA SER A 671 5.96 16.05 23.15
C SER A 671 4.49 16.34 22.86
N GLU A 672 3.84 15.48 22.07
CA GLU A 672 2.39 15.51 21.80
C GLU A 672 1.53 14.94 22.94
N GLY A 673 2.16 14.43 24.01
CA GLY A 673 1.47 13.85 25.15
C GLY A 673 0.73 12.53 24.84
N LEU A 674 1.20 11.79 23.85
CA LEU A 674 0.65 10.47 23.48
C LEU A 674 1.18 9.37 24.38
N LEU A 675 2.37 9.56 24.98
CA LEU A 675 2.99 8.58 25.87
C LEU A 675 2.55 8.81 27.32
N GLU A 676 2.18 7.72 27.98
CA GLU A 676 1.89 7.71 29.41
C GLU A 676 3.14 7.27 30.17
N PRO A 677 3.60 8.06 31.18
CA PRO A 677 4.72 7.64 32.02
C PRO A 677 4.38 6.37 32.77
N LYS A 678 5.27 5.38 32.72
CA LYS A 678 5.11 4.12 33.47
C LYS A 678 5.78 4.26 34.81
N ALA A 679 5.21 3.61 35.86
CA ALA A 679 5.79 3.68 37.21
C ALA A 679 7.15 2.95 37.23
N ALA A 680 8.18 3.63 37.73
CA ALA A 680 9.57 3.21 37.75
C ALA A 680 9.90 1.91 38.53
N ASP A 681 8.93 1.29 39.21
CA ASP A 681 9.18 0.28 40.23
C ASP A 681 8.82 -1.18 39.83
N GLU A 682 8.37 -1.45 38.60
CA GLU A 682 8.03 -2.82 38.21
C GLU A 682 8.71 -3.22 36.90
N PRO A 683 9.85 -3.95 36.94
CA PRO A 683 10.29 -4.70 35.80
C PRO A 683 9.20 -5.71 35.39
N LEU A 684 9.01 -5.96 34.13
CA LEU A 684 8.08 -6.96 33.59
C LEU A 684 8.32 -8.29 34.32
N SER A 685 7.38 -8.65 35.21
CA SER A 685 7.46 -9.94 35.88
C SER A 685 6.78 -11.02 35.03
N SER A 686 7.08 -12.29 35.34
CA SER A 686 6.35 -13.42 34.75
C SER A 686 4.82 -13.30 34.99
N GLN A 687 4.41 -12.68 36.10
CA GLN A 687 3.00 -12.42 36.41
C GLN A 687 2.37 -11.38 35.46
N ASP A 688 3.14 -10.42 34.96
CA ASP A 688 2.65 -9.43 33.99
C ASP A 688 2.49 -10.05 32.60
N ALA A 689 3.45 -10.88 32.17
CA ALA A 689 3.32 -11.65 30.92
C ALA A 689 2.09 -12.58 30.99
N ALA A 690 1.86 -13.26 32.12
CA ALA A 690 0.66 -14.10 32.33
C ALA A 690 -0.64 -13.29 32.27
N ALA A 691 -0.64 -12.08 32.85
CA ALA A 691 -1.81 -11.20 32.86
C ALA A 691 -2.12 -10.71 31.43
N ASP A 692 -1.10 -10.31 30.66
CA ASP A 692 -1.23 -9.89 29.27
C ASP A 692 -1.75 -11.04 28.39
N LEU A 693 -1.18 -12.23 28.51
CA LEU A 693 -1.64 -13.43 27.80
C LEU A 693 -3.10 -13.76 28.08
N LYS A 694 -3.53 -13.63 29.32
CA LYS A 694 -4.91 -13.85 29.72
C LYS A 694 -5.83 -12.79 29.14
N ALA A 695 -5.48 -11.52 29.25
CA ALA A 695 -6.26 -10.43 28.67
C ALA A 695 -6.35 -10.54 27.14
N ALA A 696 -5.26 -10.93 26.49
CA ALA A 696 -5.23 -11.18 25.05
C ALA A 696 -6.15 -12.34 24.63
N ALA A 697 -6.15 -13.45 25.42
CA ALA A 697 -7.03 -14.58 25.18
C ALA A 697 -8.51 -14.21 25.32
N GLU A 698 -8.88 -13.46 26.35
CA GLU A 698 -10.25 -12.99 26.54
C GLU A 698 -10.72 -12.06 25.40
N ARG A 699 -9.82 -11.19 24.87
CA ARG A 699 -10.12 -10.33 23.71
C ARG A 699 -10.32 -11.16 22.44
N ALA A 700 -9.45 -12.15 22.17
CA ALA A 700 -9.55 -13.05 21.03
C ALA A 700 -10.84 -13.88 21.06
N GLU A 701 -11.18 -14.46 22.22
CA GLU A 701 -12.42 -15.23 22.40
C GLU A 701 -13.66 -14.36 22.16
N LYS A 702 -13.67 -13.14 22.69
CA LYS A 702 -14.76 -12.19 22.46
C LYS A 702 -14.91 -11.80 21.00
N ALA A 703 -13.81 -11.73 20.26
CA ALA A 703 -13.79 -11.46 18.82
C ALA A 703 -14.11 -12.70 17.96
N GLY A 704 -14.12 -13.91 18.56
CA GLY A 704 -14.25 -15.17 17.81
C GLY A 704 -13.00 -15.50 16.98
N ALA A 705 -11.83 -15.00 17.38
CA ALA A 705 -10.57 -15.20 16.69
C ALA A 705 -9.96 -16.58 17.02
N GLU A 706 -9.39 -17.24 16.03
CA GLU A 706 -8.68 -18.51 16.19
C GLU A 706 -7.33 -18.28 16.87
N THR A 707 -6.90 -19.24 17.72
CA THR A 707 -5.58 -19.23 18.35
C THR A 707 -4.67 -20.19 17.66
N VAL A 708 -3.53 -19.70 17.15
CA VAL A 708 -2.44 -20.48 16.58
C VAL A 708 -1.37 -20.68 17.65
N THR A 709 -1.06 -21.93 17.99
CA THR A 709 0.02 -22.30 18.92
C THR A 709 1.12 -23.02 18.14
N VAL A 710 2.36 -22.88 18.59
CA VAL A 710 3.46 -23.72 18.09
C VAL A 710 3.26 -25.13 18.64
N GLU A 711 3.07 -26.11 17.77
CA GLU A 711 3.04 -27.52 18.19
C GLU A 711 4.46 -27.95 18.59
N ASP A 712 4.57 -28.62 19.76
CA ASP A 712 5.83 -29.21 20.20
C ASP A 712 6.29 -30.26 19.19
N VAL A 713 7.44 -30.03 18.58
CA VAL A 713 8.13 -31.08 17.81
C VAL A 713 8.64 -32.07 18.84
N THR A 714 8.03 -33.27 18.87
CA THR A 714 8.17 -34.28 19.92
C THR A 714 9.58 -34.44 20.48
N GLU A 715 9.68 -34.49 21.81
CA GLU A 715 10.89 -34.59 22.65
C GLU A 715 11.96 -35.58 22.18
N GLU A 716 11.58 -36.64 21.46
CA GLU A 716 12.48 -37.73 21.05
C GLU A 716 13.45 -37.35 19.91
N SER A 717 13.20 -36.26 19.19
CA SER A 717 13.97 -35.86 18.00
C SER A 717 15.05 -34.79 18.26
N LEU A 718 14.99 -34.07 19.39
CA LEU A 718 15.80 -32.89 19.65
C LEU A 718 16.88 -33.06 20.72
N VAL A 719 16.83 -34.13 21.53
CA VAL A 719 17.79 -34.44 22.60
C VAL A 719 18.92 -35.32 22.03
N GLY A 720 19.88 -34.70 21.35
CA GLY A 720 21.16 -35.31 20.97
C GLY A 720 22.31 -34.41 21.38
N PRO A 721 23.53 -34.93 21.59
CA PRO A 721 24.67 -34.09 21.98
C PRO A 721 24.91 -33.03 20.91
N VAL A 722 24.76 -31.78 21.31
CA VAL A 722 24.66 -30.57 20.46
C VAL A 722 25.99 -30.26 19.74
N ASP A 723 27.14 -30.76 20.25
CA ASP A 723 28.44 -30.18 19.99
C ASP A 723 29.38 -30.96 19.06
N THR A 724 29.01 -32.14 18.56
CA THR A 724 29.96 -32.92 17.76
C THR A 724 29.81 -32.73 16.24
N GLU A 725 28.75 -32.14 15.73
CA GLU A 725 28.55 -31.94 14.29
C GLU A 725 28.79 -30.51 13.78
N PHE A 726 28.77 -29.50 14.66
CA PHE A 726 29.20 -28.16 14.32
C PHE A 726 30.69 -28.01 14.71
N GLN A 727 31.60 -28.25 13.77
CA GLN A 727 33.01 -27.91 14.00
C GLN A 727 33.04 -26.39 14.25
N GLN A 728 33.38 -26.01 15.49
CA GLN A 728 33.82 -24.66 15.79
C GLN A 728 35.03 -24.38 14.89
N ALA A 729 34.90 -23.41 14.01
CA ALA A 729 36.07 -22.92 13.28
C ALA A 729 36.79 -21.99 14.25
N ASP A 730 37.67 -22.56 15.07
CA ASP A 730 38.66 -21.82 15.81
C ASP A 730 39.68 -21.27 14.81
N GLU A 731 39.84 -19.94 14.83
CA GLU A 731 40.77 -19.08 14.10
C GLU A 731 40.78 -19.17 12.55
N PRO A 732 40.99 -18.05 11.84
CA PRO A 732 41.18 -18.07 10.40
C PRO A 732 42.39 -18.91 10.06
N SER A 733 42.20 -20.01 9.33
CA SER A 733 43.33 -20.72 8.73
C SER A 733 43.93 -19.82 7.65
N ASP A 734 45.19 -19.47 7.75
CA ASP A 734 45.96 -18.85 6.67
C ASP A 734 46.15 -19.86 5.50
N ASP A 735 45.06 -20.36 4.95
CA ASP A 735 45.06 -21.16 3.73
C ASP A 735 44.83 -20.23 2.52
N PRO A 736 45.85 -19.97 1.70
CA PRO A 736 45.77 -19.09 0.56
C PRO A 736 44.88 -19.63 -0.59
N SER A 737 44.22 -20.77 -0.40
CA SER A 737 43.31 -21.39 -1.38
C SER A 737 41.85 -21.23 -1.04
N ASP A 738 41.47 -20.51 0.04
CA ASP A 738 40.08 -20.20 0.38
C ASP A 738 39.61 -18.96 -0.43
N PRO A 739 38.68 -19.12 -1.36
CA PRO A 739 38.20 -18.00 -2.18
C PRO A 739 37.42 -16.92 -1.38
N SER A 740 37.12 -17.17 -0.09
CA SER A 740 36.49 -16.20 0.80
C SER A 740 37.50 -15.24 1.48
N ALA A 741 38.79 -15.44 1.27
CA ALA A 741 39.86 -14.63 1.89
C ALA A 741 40.25 -13.38 1.08
N SER A 742 39.63 -13.09 -0.07
CA SER A 742 40.06 -12.01 -0.96
C SER A 742 39.36 -10.66 -0.71
N ASP A 743 38.46 -10.55 0.28
CA ASP A 743 37.81 -9.30 0.63
C ASP A 743 38.26 -8.66 1.97
N GLU A 744 39.33 -9.19 2.57
CA GLU A 744 39.97 -8.51 3.70
C GLU A 744 41.20 -7.74 3.23
N ALA A 745 41.11 -6.44 3.30
CA ALA A 745 42.15 -5.42 3.50
C ALA A 745 42.05 -4.24 2.52
N ARG A 746 41.14 -3.36 2.75
CA ARG A 746 41.44 -1.93 2.57
C ARG A 746 41.07 -1.18 3.85
N ASP A 747 42.01 -1.20 4.79
CA ASP A 747 42.06 -0.29 5.93
C ASP A 747 42.47 1.12 5.43
N PRO A 748 41.65 2.16 5.62
CA PRO A 748 41.98 3.53 5.26
C PRO A 748 42.68 4.27 6.42
N SER A 749 43.47 3.64 7.27
CA SER A 749 44.34 4.32 8.24
C SER A 749 45.78 4.39 7.76
N GLY A 750 46.03 5.14 6.69
CA GLY A 750 47.33 5.54 6.21
C GLY A 750 47.69 6.94 6.71
N ASP A 751 48.43 6.96 7.78
CA ASP A 751 49.28 8.00 8.36
C ASP A 751 49.56 9.22 7.46
N ALA A 752 49.04 10.40 7.83
CA ALA A 752 49.52 11.67 7.36
C ALA A 752 50.61 12.21 8.31
N SER A 753 51.85 11.79 8.12
CA SER A 753 52.98 12.51 8.69
C SER A 753 53.62 13.46 7.69
N ALA A 754 53.54 14.72 8.06
CA ALA A 754 54.25 15.92 7.62
C ALA A 754 55.61 15.75 6.88
N SER A 755 55.77 16.51 5.81
CA SER A 755 56.97 17.32 5.64
C SER A 755 56.70 18.49 4.67
N GLY A 756 57.00 19.69 5.14
CA GLY A 756 56.94 20.92 4.44
C GLY A 756 57.96 21.07 3.30
N ASP A 757 57.56 21.92 2.40
CA ASP A 757 58.23 23.17 1.99
C ASP A 757 57.19 23.99 1.18
#